data_6d2f3e2b2f3b5cd7161baecf3674f0ae
#
_entry.id   6d2f3e2b2f3b5cd7161baecf3674f0ae
#
_cell.length_a   1.000
_cell.length_b   1.000
_cell.length_c   1.000
_cell.angle_alpha   90.00
_cell.angle_beta   90.00
_cell.angle_gamma   90.00
#
_symmetry.space_group_name_H-M   'P 1'
#
loop_
_entity.id
_entity.type
_entity.pdbx_description
1 polymer ?
#
loop_
_entity_poly.entity_id
_entity_poly.type
_entity_poly.pdbx_seq_one_letter_code
_entity_poly.pdbx_strand_id
1 'polypeptide(L)'
;MSEDLALAFQLADAADGVSFADFRAEELRTTTKVDGTPVSEVDRAAERAMLELLRDRRPADGVLGEEIGSHPQPGSRRWILDGIDGTHNYADGRPGWGTCIALEVDGAVTLGLVSAPALARRWWAIADQGAWTAARPVDGPFEPENATPLHVSSQGELETASVIVVPWTGTMAGWRDQVARRFTPPASPRSQSFALDAVMVAAGRLDVAILTYGGVWDFAATRLIVSEAGGVFRDAWGTERMDTATGVFTNAALVDQVLAVLATMRPAEPDHARLARTVISPIGGSGGDGDGDGDEWRRFGIRPLPSMSARRRVEHAPPVVLDIVDERAAHLAEPFVGVTTDGVPRRGLRMVDAPKVDTRPISDAALAFLQALTGPQRNQATFTIDAAEWRMWINVHMNHFRHGVMLEDLAPAQRELALDLLRVTMSTRGFRQARSVMRLNELLAELTGDHEAFGEWPYFVSIFGTPGTEAPWGWQIDGHHLCLNVVVFDSRIVMTPTFMGAEPRRVHHGPLAGTSLFDPEEAYGLDLIRSFDAGQRERAILYPSIHPDHIPTRLQNLFDGRMQAGAFHDNVVAPYQGVPGGEMSDGQRRVLLTLTSSYAGWWADGPAAVQIREVGAHLDETWFSWYGGFDDEAPFYYRVHSPVILIEFDHHPGVVFDNEVPTRHHVHTVVRTPNGGDYGADLLAEHHARFDHRDGRHEARH
;
A
#
# COMPACT_ATOMS: atom_id res chain seq x y z
N MET A 1 17.63 26.02 30.83
CA MET A 1 17.35 24.92 29.87
C MET A 1 15.85 24.72 29.80
N SER A 2 15.24 24.69 28.60
CA SER A 2 13.81 24.44 28.47
C SER A 2 13.46 23.00 28.88
N GLU A 3 12.20 22.77 29.29
CA GLU A 3 11.75 21.41 29.62
C GLU A 3 11.87 20.45 28.41
N ASP A 4 11.59 20.95 27.20
CA ASP A 4 11.68 20.14 25.99
C ASP A 4 13.13 19.77 25.64
N LEU A 5 14.09 20.69 25.84
CA LEU A 5 15.51 20.37 25.64
C LEU A 5 16.00 19.34 26.68
N ALA A 6 15.56 19.49 27.93
CA ALA A 6 15.89 18.51 28.97
C ALA A 6 15.34 17.12 28.65
N LEU A 7 14.13 17.07 28.09
CA LEU A 7 13.51 15.82 27.62
C LEU A 7 14.26 15.26 26.40
N ALA A 8 14.64 16.09 25.42
CA ALA A 8 15.43 15.63 24.27
C ALA A 8 16.75 14.98 24.68
N PHE A 9 17.44 15.51 25.69
CA PHE A 9 18.62 14.86 26.24
C PHE A 9 18.31 13.52 26.91
N GLN A 10 17.16 13.39 27.61
CA GLN A 10 16.74 12.12 28.20
C GLN A 10 16.38 11.09 27.12
N LEU A 11 15.74 11.53 26.03
CA LEU A 11 15.46 10.67 24.87
C LEU A 11 16.78 10.16 24.25
N ALA A 12 17.74 11.06 24.07
CA ALA A 12 19.06 10.69 23.55
C ALA A 12 19.81 9.74 24.50
N ASP A 13 19.70 9.94 25.83
CA ASP A 13 20.30 9.01 26.80
C ASP A 13 19.65 7.62 26.74
N ALA A 14 18.32 7.55 26.54
CA ALA A 14 17.60 6.29 26.38
C ALA A 14 18.03 5.55 25.11
N ALA A 15 18.10 6.24 23.97
CA ALA A 15 18.55 5.68 22.70
C ALA A 15 20.03 5.25 22.75
N ASP A 16 20.91 6.12 23.26
CA ASP A 16 22.34 5.83 23.43
C ASP A 16 22.58 4.63 24.35
N GLY A 17 21.77 4.48 25.42
CA GLY A 17 21.84 3.34 26.31
C GLY A 17 21.59 2.00 25.66
N VAL A 18 20.71 1.97 24.67
CA VAL A 18 20.40 0.78 23.87
C VAL A 18 21.45 0.59 22.77
N SER A 19 21.65 1.60 21.92
CA SER A 19 22.48 1.50 20.72
C SER A 19 23.97 1.32 21.02
N PHE A 20 24.51 2.04 22.03
CA PHE A 20 25.93 1.98 22.33
C PHE A 20 26.33 0.75 23.16
N ALA A 21 25.41 0.20 23.96
CA ALA A 21 25.65 -1.06 24.68
C ALA A 21 25.85 -2.23 23.69
N ASP A 22 25.03 -2.28 22.65
CA ASP A 22 25.10 -3.33 21.62
C ASP A 22 26.25 -3.10 20.64
N PHE A 23 26.54 -1.85 20.28
CA PHE A 23 27.68 -1.49 19.41
C PHE A 23 29.04 -2.00 19.99
N ARG A 24 29.12 -2.20 21.30
CA ARG A 24 30.30 -2.75 22.00
C ARG A 24 30.27 -4.27 22.16
N ALA A 25 29.18 -4.94 21.79
CA ALA A 25 29.07 -6.39 21.88
C ALA A 25 29.97 -7.10 20.84
N GLU A 26 30.51 -8.26 21.19
CA GLU A 26 31.41 -9.02 20.30
C GLU A 26 30.68 -9.60 19.06
N GLU A 27 29.34 -9.71 19.08
CA GLU A 27 28.49 -10.16 17.97
C GLU A 27 27.36 -9.16 17.72
N LEU A 28 27.51 -8.29 16.72
CA LEU A 28 26.43 -7.43 16.23
C LEU A 28 25.44 -8.27 15.40
N ARG A 29 24.22 -8.39 15.89
CA ARG A 29 23.11 -8.98 15.12
C ARG A 29 22.49 -7.91 14.25
N THR A 30 22.89 -7.88 12.99
CA THR A 30 22.31 -7.01 11.98
C THR A 30 21.48 -7.84 11.01
N THR A 31 20.29 -7.35 10.69
CA THR A 31 19.51 -7.78 9.52
C THR A 31 19.63 -6.69 8.47
N THR A 32 19.57 -7.05 7.20
CA THR A 32 19.68 -6.06 6.12
C THR A 32 18.27 -5.57 5.79
N LYS A 33 18.04 -4.25 5.82
CA LYS A 33 16.83 -3.63 5.26
C LYS A 33 16.76 -3.93 3.77
N VAL A 34 15.57 -3.88 3.21
CA VAL A 34 15.30 -4.17 1.79
C VAL A 34 16.00 -3.21 0.85
N ASP A 35 16.29 -2.00 1.31
CA ASP A 35 17.09 -1.02 0.59
C ASP A 35 18.61 -1.33 0.61
N GLY A 36 19.00 -2.49 1.13
CA GLY A 36 20.42 -2.87 1.29
C GLY A 36 21.08 -2.20 2.48
N THR A 37 20.37 -1.34 3.25
CA THR A 37 20.88 -0.78 4.50
C THR A 37 20.66 -1.80 5.62
N PRO A 38 21.65 -2.01 6.49
CA PRO A 38 21.44 -2.86 7.65
C PRO A 38 20.44 -2.18 8.60
N VAL A 39 19.41 -2.92 9.04
CA VAL A 39 18.64 -2.56 10.21
C VAL A 39 19.06 -3.47 11.34
N SER A 40 19.28 -2.92 12.50
CA SER A 40 19.47 -3.74 13.67
C SER A 40 18.16 -3.79 14.45
N GLU A 41 17.91 -4.90 15.16
CA GLU A 41 16.85 -4.94 16.20
C GLU A 41 17.05 -3.81 17.20
N VAL A 42 18.30 -3.33 17.31
CA VAL A 42 18.75 -2.25 18.16
C VAL A 42 18.22 -0.89 17.70
N ASP A 43 18.12 -0.65 16.40
CA ASP A 43 17.54 0.57 15.83
C ASP A 43 16.09 0.74 16.29
N ARG A 44 15.28 -0.31 16.07
CA ARG A 44 13.89 -0.37 16.56
C ARG A 44 13.80 -0.31 18.09
N ALA A 45 14.77 -0.86 18.80
CA ALA A 45 14.80 -0.82 20.26
C ALA A 45 15.13 0.58 20.78
N ALA A 46 16.03 1.32 20.13
CA ALA A 46 16.36 2.70 20.45
C ALA A 46 15.13 3.62 20.25
N GLU A 47 14.44 3.51 19.12
CA GLU A 47 13.21 4.29 18.89
C GLU A 47 12.09 3.91 19.88
N ARG A 48 11.92 2.63 20.19
CA ARG A 48 10.93 2.19 21.20
C ARG A 48 11.24 2.74 22.57
N ALA A 49 12.48 2.78 23.00
CA ALA A 49 12.87 3.37 24.28
C ALA A 49 12.53 4.86 24.36
N MET A 50 12.76 5.60 23.28
CA MET A 50 12.34 7.00 23.16
C MET A 50 10.81 7.16 23.19
N LEU A 51 10.08 6.32 22.44
CA LEU A 51 8.61 6.35 22.40
C LEU A 51 7.98 6.05 23.77
N GLU A 52 8.51 5.09 24.52
CA GLU A 52 8.03 4.77 25.86
C GLU A 52 8.21 5.95 26.81
N LEU A 53 9.36 6.61 26.76
CA LEU A 53 9.63 7.81 27.57
C LEU A 53 8.72 8.97 27.18
N LEU A 54 8.43 9.17 25.88
CA LEU A 54 7.49 10.19 25.40
C LEU A 54 6.07 9.90 25.85
N ARG A 55 5.62 8.65 25.80
CA ARG A 55 4.29 8.26 26.30
C ARG A 55 4.11 8.54 27.80
N ASP A 56 5.17 8.40 28.58
CA ASP A 56 5.15 8.73 30.01
C ASP A 56 5.16 10.25 30.24
N ARG A 57 6.01 10.98 29.53
CA ARG A 57 6.30 12.40 29.81
C ARG A 57 5.47 13.38 28.99
N ARG A 58 5.06 13.01 27.81
CA ARG A 58 4.34 13.85 26.81
C ARG A 58 3.25 13.05 26.09
N PRO A 59 2.28 12.45 26.80
CA PRO A 59 1.27 11.56 26.19
C PRO A 59 0.37 12.25 25.15
N ALA A 60 0.36 13.59 25.14
CA ALA A 60 -0.42 14.40 24.19
C ALA A 60 0.37 14.81 22.94
N ASP A 61 1.68 14.56 22.90
CA ASP A 61 2.51 14.88 21.73
C ASP A 61 2.48 13.70 20.74
N GLY A 62 2.38 13.99 19.44
CA GLY A 62 2.55 13.01 18.39
C GLY A 62 4.01 12.55 18.27
N VAL A 63 4.23 11.39 17.67
CA VAL A 63 5.57 10.86 17.37
C VAL A 63 5.63 10.34 15.95
N LEU A 64 6.72 10.63 15.25
CA LEU A 64 7.08 10.06 13.96
C LEU A 64 8.50 9.50 14.05
N GLY A 65 8.66 8.19 13.87
CA GLY A 65 9.97 7.54 13.84
C GLY A 65 10.20 6.83 12.51
N GLU A 66 11.45 6.60 12.15
CA GLU A 66 11.82 5.85 10.96
C GLU A 66 11.34 4.40 11.05
N GLU A 67 11.57 3.75 12.19
CA GLU A 67 11.32 2.33 12.40
C GLU A 67 9.99 2.05 13.11
N ILE A 68 9.54 2.94 14.00
CA ILE A 68 8.27 2.78 14.72
C ILE A 68 7.07 3.40 13.99
N GLY A 69 7.33 4.18 12.93
CA GLY A 69 6.28 4.84 12.15
C GLY A 69 5.58 6.00 12.85
N SER A 70 4.36 6.33 12.44
CA SER A 70 3.61 7.48 12.94
C SER A 70 2.66 7.10 14.06
N HIS A 71 2.75 7.83 15.19
CA HIS A 71 1.86 7.76 16.34
C HIS A 71 1.20 9.14 16.54
N PRO A 72 0.17 9.49 15.74
CA PRO A 72 -0.44 10.81 15.78
C PRO A 72 -1.25 11.03 17.08
N GLN A 73 -1.22 12.26 17.58
CA GLN A 73 -2.07 12.72 18.66
C GLN A 73 -2.83 13.99 18.23
N PRO A 74 -3.98 14.31 18.85
CA PRO A 74 -4.75 15.52 18.54
C PRO A 74 -4.02 16.76 19.09
N GLY A 75 -2.99 17.22 18.43
CA GLY A 75 -2.20 18.38 18.85
C GLY A 75 -1.27 18.83 17.74
N SER A 76 -0.69 20.02 17.92
CA SER A 76 0.25 20.59 16.97
C SER A 76 1.71 20.27 17.28
N ARG A 77 1.96 19.45 18.29
CA ARG A 77 3.32 19.06 18.71
C ARG A 77 3.62 17.63 18.28
N ARG A 78 4.79 17.44 17.67
CA ARG A 78 5.24 16.15 17.19
C ARG A 78 6.74 15.98 17.37
N TRP A 79 7.16 14.87 17.97
CA TRP A 79 8.55 14.43 18.01
C TRP A 79 8.86 13.63 16.75
N ILE A 80 10.02 13.91 16.15
CA ILE A 80 10.52 13.22 14.96
C ILE A 80 11.82 12.56 15.34
N LEU A 81 11.89 11.23 15.16
CA LEU A 81 12.94 10.38 15.72
C LEU A 81 13.57 9.52 14.61
N ASP A 82 14.88 9.32 14.76
CA ASP A 82 15.64 8.28 14.07
C ASP A 82 16.59 7.65 15.11
N GLY A 83 16.47 6.35 15.30
CA GLY A 83 17.22 5.62 16.33
C GLY A 83 18.70 5.52 16.01
N ILE A 84 19.05 5.21 14.78
CA ILE A 84 20.44 5.04 14.30
C ILE A 84 20.59 5.56 12.86
N ASP A 85 20.76 6.87 12.67
CA ASP A 85 21.24 7.40 11.40
C ASP A 85 22.66 6.89 11.11
N GLY A 86 22.87 6.36 9.92
CA GLY A 86 24.13 5.73 9.56
C GLY A 86 24.25 4.26 9.95
N THR A 87 23.16 3.50 9.83
CA THR A 87 23.06 2.07 10.15
C THR A 87 24.13 1.21 9.49
N HIS A 88 24.61 1.58 8.29
CA HIS A 88 25.76 0.92 7.65
C HIS A 88 27.05 0.99 8.48
N ASN A 89 27.38 2.17 9.00
CA ASN A 89 28.55 2.31 9.84
C ASN A 89 28.38 1.58 11.15
N TYR A 90 27.16 1.61 11.70
CA TYR A 90 26.82 0.85 12.88
C TYR A 90 27.04 -0.64 12.68
N ALA A 91 26.50 -1.21 11.59
CA ALA A 91 26.63 -2.61 11.24
C ALA A 91 28.09 -3.04 11.00
N ASP A 92 28.88 -2.15 10.40
CA ASP A 92 30.32 -2.39 10.12
C ASP A 92 31.21 -2.14 11.36
N GLY A 93 30.64 -1.84 12.55
CA GLY A 93 31.39 -1.51 13.77
C GLY A 93 32.17 -0.20 13.67
N ARG A 94 31.77 0.72 12.78
CA ARG A 94 32.40 2.03 12.56
C ARG A 94 31.67 3.11 13.36
N PRO A 95 32.35 4.12 13.94
CA PRO A 95 31.74 5.10 14.85
C PRO A 95 30.90 6.18 14.17
N GLY A 96 30.75 6.16 12.84
CA GLY A 96 30.09 7.21 12.05
C GLY A 96 28.58 7.08 12.00
N TRP A 97 27.89 7.03 13.14
CA TRP A 97 26.45 6.93 13.28
C TRP A 97 25.94 7.78 14.46
N GLY A 98 24.62 8.05 14.49
CA GLY A 98 24.02 8.84 15.56
C GLY A 98 22.50 8.71 15.63
N THR A 99 21.92 9.19 16.73
CA THR A 99 20.48 9.30 16.94
C THR A 99 20.02 10.71 16.61
N CYS A 100 18.94 10.87 15.84
CA CYS A 100 18.32 12.14 15.53
C CYS A 100 17.01 12.34 16.28
N ILE A 101 16.82 13.50 16.89
CA ILE A 101 15.63 13.87 17.65
C ILE A 101 15.24 15.30 17.28
N ALA A 102 14.01 15.51 16.83
CA ALA A 102 13.48 16.85 16.62
C ALA A 102 12.10 17.01 17.25
N LEU A 103 11.76 18.24 17.63
CA LEU A 103 10.43 18.63 18.04
C LEU A 103 9.87 19.65 17.05
N GLU A 104 8.76 19.29 16.43
CA GLU A 104 7.95 20.15 15.58
C GLU A 104 6.75 20.67 16.37
N VAL A 105 6.51 21.97 16.30
CA VAL A 105 5.35 22.66 16.89
C VAL A 105 4.71 23.53 15.82
N ASP A 106 3.40 23.37 15.59
CA ASP A 106 2.65 24.10 14.58
C ASP A 106 3.28 24.05 13.17
N GLY A 107 3.89 22.89 12.82
CA GLY A 107 4.53 22.68 11.52
C GLY A 107 5.95 23.25 11.39
N ALA A 108 6.51 23.82 12.45
CA ALA A 108 7.88 24.33 12.47
C ALA A 108 8.75 23.51 13.44
N VAL A 109 9.95 23.13 13.01
CA VAL A 109 10.91 22.47 13.90
C VAL A 109 11.48 23.52 14.87
N THR A 110 11.24 23.33 16.17
CA THR A 110 11.63 24.26 17.24
C THR A 110 12.82 23.76 18.07
N LEU A 111 13.13 22.45 17.99
CA LEU A 111 14.27 21.82 18.65
C LEU A 111 14.83 20.73 17.74
N GLY A 112 16.14 20.62 17.64
CA GLY A 112 16.86 19.56 16.97
C GLY A 112 18.04 19.09 17.80
N LEU A 113 18.28 17.77 17.87
CA LEU A 113 19.39 17.16 18.58
C LEU A 113 19.92 15.97 17.78
N VAL A 114 21.24 15.86 17.68
CA VAL A 114 21.97 14.70 17.16
C VAL A 114 22.91 14.19 18.25
N SER A 115 22.80 12.90 18.60
CA SER A 115 23.69 12.24 19.55
C SER A 115 24.51 11.17 18.85
N ALA A 116 25.84 11.27 18.95
CA ALA A 116 26.78 10.28 18.41
C ALA A 116 27.63 9.69 19.55
N PRO A 117 27.13 8.65 20.24
CA PRO A 117 27.80 8.12 21.43
C PRO A 117 29.16 7.49 21.11
N ALA A 118 29.33 6.91 19.92
CA ALA A 118 30.61 6.37 19.47
C ALA A 118 31.68 7.46 19.19
N LEU A 119 31.25 8.69 18.93
CA LEU A 119 32.12 9.86 18.78
C LEU A 119 32.20 10.68 20.08
N ALA A 120 31.55 10.24 21.14
CA ALA A 120 31.47 10.92 22.44
C ALA A 120 30.99 12.39 22.28
N ARG A 121 29.99 12.68 21.49
CA ARG A 121 29.58 14.06 21.20
C ARG A 121 28.07 14.18 20.92
N ARG A 122 27.52 15.36 21.29
CA ARG A 122 26.17 15.80 20.95
C ARG A 122 26.18 17.17 20.28
N TRP A 123 25.22 17.39 19.39
CA TRP A 123 24.90 18.66 18.74
C TRP A 123 23.41 18.93 18.90
N TRP A 124 23.06 20.18 19.17
CA TRP A 124 21.65 20.57 19.30
C TRP A 124 21.44 22.02 18.94
N ALA A 125 20.19 22.36 18.66
CA ALA A 125 19.73 23.73 18.48
C ALA A 125 18.32 23.90 19.02
N ILE A 126 18.01 25.13 19.39
CA ILE A 126 16.65 25.61 19.69
C ILE A 126 16.42 26.80 18.76
N ALA A 127 15.25 26.89 18.15
CA ALA A 127 14.88 27.98 17.27
C ALA A 127 15.13 29.35 17.94
N ASP A 128 15.79 30.26 17.22
CA ASP A 128 16.19 31.59 17.67
C ASP A 128 17.16 31.64 18.88
N GLN A 129 17.83 30.52 19.22
CA GLN A 129 18.76 30.49 20.35
C GLN A 129 20.16 29.97 19.98
N GLY A 130 20.39 29.71 18.69
CA GLY A 130 21.67 29.23 18.20
C GLY A 130 21.84 27.70 18.29
N ALA A 131 22.94 27.24 17.71
CA ALA A 131 23.33 25.84 17.68
C ALA A 131 24.59 25.60 18.53
N TRP A 132 24.68 24.42 19.15
CA TRP A 132 25.67 24.12 20.14
C TRP A 132 26.19 22.68 20.01
N THR A 133 27.41 22.44 20.52
CA THR A 133 27.97 21.10 20.66
C THR A 133 28.66 20.94 21.99
N ALA A 134 28.60 19.75 22.61
CA ALA A 134 29.36 19.40 23.78
C ALA A 134 29.86 17.94 23.70
N ALA A 135 30.92 17.67 24.48
CA ALA A 135 31.36 16.31 24.67
C ALA A 135 30.32 15.52 25.51
N ARG A 136 30.05 14.28 25.12
CA ARG A 136 29.25 13.31 25.85
C ARG A 136 30.20 12.30 26.48
N PRO A 137 30.39 12.32 27.82
CA PRO A 137 31.20 11.32 28.48
C PRO A 137 30.65 9.91 28.23
N VAL A 138 31.53 8.94 28.04
CA VAL A 138 31.15 7.52 27.96
C VAL A 138 30.57 7.04 29.29
N ASP A 139 31.22 7.48 30.38
CA ASP A 139 30.83 7.19 31.77
C ASP A 139 30.65 8.52 32.51
N GLY A 140 29.40 8.88 32.80
CA GLY A 140 29.08 10.10 33.53
C GLY A 140 27.93 10.90 32.95
N PRO A 141 27.43 11.91 33.68
CA PRO A 141 26.32 12.74 33.18
C PRO A 141 26.75 13.61 32.01
N PHE A 142 25.81 13.89 31.10
CA PHE A 142 25.99 14.88 30.05
C PHE A 142 25.87 16.29 30.64
N GLU A 143 26.87 17.14 30.37
CA GLU A 143 26.98 18.50 30.91
C GLU A 143 26.80 19.54 29.79
N PRO A 144 25.57 19.96 29.45
CA PRO A 144 25.29 20.91 28.39
C PRO A 144 25.81 22.32 28.65
N GLU A 145 26.12 22.68 29.88
CA GLU A 145 26.76 23.93 30.30
C GLU A 145 28.18 24.11 29.74
N ASN A 146 28.84 23.03 29.40
CA ASN A 146 30.17 23.04 28.76
C ASN A 146 30.09 23.14 27.21
N ALA A 147 28.95 23.55 26.68
CA ALA A 147 28.73 23.64 25.25
C ALA A 147 29.54 24.74 24.54
N THR A 148 29.91 24.45 23.31
CA THR A 148 30.55 25.38 22.38
C THR A 148 29.57 25.75 21.29
N PRO A 149 29.42 27.05 20.95
CA PRO A 149 28.55 27.47 19.86
C PRO A 149 29.09 26.96 18.51
N LEU A 150 28.16 26.68 17.60
CA LEU A 150 28.44 26.25 16.24
C LEU A 150 28.32 27.42 15.27
N HIS A 151 29.19 27.45 14.27
CA HIS A 151 29.11 28.37 13.15
C HIS A 151 29.57 27.66 11.88
N VAL A 152 28.81 27.84 10.80
CA VAL A 152 29.20 27.35 9.47
C VAL A 152 30.48 28.08 8.98
N SER A 153 31.12 27.49 7.98
CA SER A 153 32.30 28.08 7.35
C SER A 153 31.97 29.39 6.61
N SER A 154 33.00 30.24 6.35
CA SER A 154 32.91 31.43 5.53
C SER A 154 33.38 31.20 4.08
N GLN A 155 33.45 29.93 3.62
CA GLN A 155 33.83 29.61 2.23
C GLN A 155 32.83 30.23 1.25
N GLY A 156 33.34 30.91 0.24
CA GLY A 156 32.50 31.64 -0.72
C GLY A 156 32.56 31.07 -2.14
N GLU A 157 33.45 30.12 -2.42
CA GLU A 157 33.69 29.63 -3.78
C GLU A 157 33.54 28.07 -3.80
N LEU A 158 32.65 27.60 -4.65
CA LEU A 158 32.33 26.15 -4.74
C LEU A 158 33.49 25.31 -5.24
N GLU A 159 34.34 25.86 -6.11
CA GLU A 159 35.49 25.14 -6.68
C GLU A 159 36.53 24.75 -5.64
N THR A 160 36.60 25.48 -4.53
CA THR A 160 37.56 25.21 -3.44
C THR A 160 36.88 24.70 -2.17
N ALA A 161 35.55 24.59 -2.19
CA ALA A 161 34.76 24.11 -1.08
C ALA A 161 34.96 22.60 -0.83
N SER A 162 34.95 22.23 0.42
CA SER A 162 34.88 20.83 0.84
C SER A 162 33.44 20.33 0.72
N VAL A 163 33.22 19.42 -0.21
CA VAL A 163 31.87 18.90 -0.52
C VAL A 163 31.80 17.40 -0.24
N ILE A 164 30.78 16.98 0.47
CA ILE A 164 30.37 15.58 0.56
C ILE A 164 29.04 15.41 -0.17
N VAL A 165 28.97 14.36 -0.97
CA VAL A 165 27.70 13.81 -1.45
C VAL A 165 27.50 12.48 -0.73
N VAL A 166 26.39 12.33 -0.05
CA VAL A 166 26.00 11.05 0.54
C VAL A 166 25.49 10.16 -0.59
N PRO A 167 26.31 9.23 -1.10
CA PRO A 167 25.89 8.39 -2.20
C PRO A 167 24.98 7.30 -1.66
N TRP A 168 23.96 7.00 -2.43
CA TRP A 168 23.23 5.77 -2.29
C TRP A 168 24.13 4.57 -2.57
N THR A 169 24.07 3.53 -1.72
CA THR A 169 24.89 2.31 -1.88
C THR A 169 24.34 1.31 -2.91
N GLY A 170 23.14 1.56 -3.47
CA GLY A 170 22.55 0.80 -4.56
C GLY A 170 23.00 1.27 -5.95
N THR A 171 22.59 0.59 -7.00
CA THR A 171 22.85 0.98 -8.40
C THR A 171 22.18 2.33 -8.68
N MET A 172 22.97 3.38 -8.67
CA MET A 172 22.49 4.74 -8.93
C MET A 172 22.27 4.94 -10.42
N ALA A 173 21.04 4.81 -10.87
CA ALA A 173 20.68 5.23 -12.23
C ALA A 173 20.27 6.71 -12.22
N GLY A 174 20.74 7.49 -13.19
CA GLY A 174 20.25 8.82 -13.44
C GLY A 174 20.99 9.97 -12.76
N TRP A 175 20.26 10.99 -12.30
CA TRP A 175 20.80 12.26 -11.85
C TRP A 175 21.64 12.19 -10.57
N ARG A 176 21.32 11.27 -9.64
CA ARG A 176 22.06 11.04 -8.39
C ARG A 176 23.51 10.64 -8.63
N ASP A 177 23.72 9.77 -9.60
CA ASP A 177 25.03 9.33 -10.04
C ASP A 177 25.83 10.45 -10.70
N GLN A 178 25.14 11.35 -11.42
CA GLN A 178 25.76 12.56 -11.99
C GLN A 178 26.18 13.53 -10.89
N VAL A 179 25.34 13.73 -9.85
CA VAL A 179 25.67 14.56 -8.69
C VAL A 179 26.88 14.01 -7.97
N ALA A 180 26.89 12.71 -7.66
CA ALA A 180 28.03 12.08 -7.00
C ALA A 180 29.32 12.26 -7.81
N ARG A 181 29.30 11.98 -9.11
CA ARG A 181 30.48 12.17 -9.99
C ARG A 181 30.93 13.61 -10.08
N ARG A 182 29.99 14.57 -10.02
CA ARG A 182 30.31 16.01 -10.18
C ARG A 182 30.97 16.61 -8.94
N PHE A 183 30.53 16.16 -7.75
CA PHE A 183 30.93 16.76 -6.48
C PHE A 183 31.89 15.91 -5.64
N THR A 184 32.17 14.66 -6.02
CA THR A 184 33.05 13.77 -5.25
C THR A 184 34.34 13.47 -6.04
N PRO A 185 35.34 14.35 -6.04
CA PRO A 185 36.64 14.02 -6.59
C PRO A 185 37.31 12.89 -5.79
N PRO A 186 38.30 12.15 -6.37
CA PRO A 186 38.89 10.96 -5.75
C PRO A 186 39.49 11.15 -4.35
N ALA A 187 39.76 12.41 -3.94
CA ALA A 187 40.31 12.77 -2.63
C ALA A 187 39.28 13.30 -1.63
N SER A 188 37.98 13.24 -1.93
CA SER A 188 36.92 13.73 -1.03
C SER A 188 36.86 12.91 0.26
N PRO A 189 36.51 13.54 1.40
CA PRO A 189 36.21 12.84 2.62
C PRO A 189 35.12 11.80 2.37
N ARG A 190 35.15 10.67 3.08
CA ARG A 190 34.04 9.69 3.03
C ARG A 190 32.91 10.17 3.91
N SER A 191 31.69 10.08 3.41
CA SER A 191 30.48 10.29 4.19
C SER A 191 30.46 9.39 5.44
N GLN A 192 30.02 9.94 6.56
CA GLN A 192 29.83 9.22 7.82
C GLN A 192 28.37 8.75 7.94
N SER A 193 27.44 9.71 7.95
CA SER A 193 26.01 9.48 7.97
C SER A 193 25.32 10.81 7.58
N PHE A 194 24.01 10.79 7.34
CA PHE A 194 23.28 12.00 6.97
C PHE A 194 23.41 13.09 8.03
N ALA A 195 23.11 12.73 9.27
CA ALA A 195 23.15 13.66 10.38
C ALA A 195 24.57 14.15 10.67
N LEU A 196 25.56 13.24 10.66
CA LEU A 196 26.94 13.64 10.98
C LEU A 196 27.53 14.54 9.91
N ASP A 197 27.27 14.29 8.64
CA ASP A 197 27.76 15.16 7.57
C ASP A 197 27.11 16.55 7.64
N ALA A 198 25.80 16.64 7.96
CA ALA A 198 25.12 17.90 8.16
C ALA A 198 25.65 18.68 9.39
N VAL A 199 25.87 18.02 10.54
CA VAL A 199 26.42 18.72 11.71
C VAL A 199 27.90 19.09 11.53
N MET A 200 28.65 18.45 10.63
CA MET A 200 29.99 18.93 10.24
C MET A 200 29.91 20.24 9.44
N VAL A 201 28.85 20.45 8.66
CA VAL A 201 28.58 21.77 8.02
C VAL A 201 28.28 22.81 9.11
N ALA A 202 27.41 22.50 10.07
CA ALA A 202 27.10 23.38 11.18
C ALA A 202 28.34 23.75 12.02
N ALA A 203 29.33 22.85 12.10
CA ALA A 203 30.58 23.06 12.82
C ALA A 203 31.67 23.75 11.97
N GLY A 204 31.41 24.14 10.73
CA GLY A 204 32.37 24.75 9.81
C GLY A 204 33.53 23.83 9.40
N ARG A 205 33.38 22.54 9.54
CA ARG A 205 34.38 21.53 9.18
C ARG A 205 34.16 20.94 7.79
N LEU A 206 32.99 21.17 7.25
CA LEU A 206 32.56 20.83 5.91
C LEU A 206 31.83 22.06 5.36
N ASP A 207 31.98 22.35 4.08
CA ASP A 207 31.34 23.50 3.46
C ASP A 207 29.96 23.16 2.86
N VAL A 208 29.83 21.96 2.30
CA VAL A 208 28.61 21.47 1.65
C VAL A 208 28.39 20.00 1.92
N ALA A 209 27.19 19.63 2.36
CA ALA A 209 26.71 18.27 2.36
C ALA A 209 25.46 18.16 1.45
N ILE A 210 25.51 17.25 0.47
CA ILE A 210 24.42 16.98 -0.47
C ILE A 210 23.90 15.58 -0.21
N LEU A 211 22.65 15.48 0.24
CA LEU A 211 21.94 14.26 0.46
C LEU A 211 21.00 14.04 -0.72
N THR A 212 21.20 12.95 -1.45
CA THR A 212 20.39 12.65 -2.63
C THR A 212 19.20 11.73 -2.32
N TYR A 213 19.03 11.35 -1.08
CA TYR A 213 17.88 10.62 -0.52
C TYR A 213 17.82 10.90 0.99
N GLY A 214 16.71 10.56 1.64
CA GLY A 214 16.52 10.69 3.09
C GLY A 214 15.05 10.90 3.44
N GLY A 215 14.72 10.71 4.71
CA GLY A 215 13.41 10.96 5.28
C GLY A 215 13.33 12.27 6.06
N VAL A 216 12.13 12.64 6.49
CA VAL A 216 11.92 13.80 7.37
C VAL A 216 12.73 13.67 8.66
N TRP A 217 12.94 12.46 9.17
CA TRP A 217 13.70 12.16 10.37
C TRP A 217 15.20 12.42 10.23
N ASP A 218 15.77 12.28 9.01
CA ASP A 218 17.16 12.65 8.71
C ASP A 218 17.36 14.16 8.68
N PHE A 219 16.33 14.90 8.23
CA PHE A 219 16.43 16.34 7.96
C PHE A 219 15.96 17.22 9.12
N ALA A 220 14.97 16.79 9.92
CA ALA A 220 14.32 17.67 10.89
C ALA A 220 15.30 18.26 11.93
N ALA A 221 16.06 17.40 12.59
CA ALA A 221 17.04 17.84 13.59
C ALA A 221 18.18 18.62 12.95
N THR A 222 18.77 18.09 11.88
CA THR A 222 19.95 18.62 11.21
C THR A 222 19.70 19.96 10.53
N ARG A 223 18.50 20.13 9.91
CA ARG A 223 18.08 21.41 9.33
C ARG A 223 18.13 22.54 10.35
N LEU A 224 17.53 22.35 11.53
CA LEU A 224 17.53 23.38 12.56
C LEU A 224 18.94 23.66 13.06
N ILE A 225 19.75 22.59 13.32
CA ILE A 225 21.13 22.76 13.80
C ILE A 225 21.97 23.57 12.81
N VAL A 226 21.87 23.29 11.51
CA VAL A 226 22.60 24.03 10.47
C VAL A 226 22.09 25.47 10.36
N SER A 227 20.77 25.68 10.36
CA SER A 227 20.19 27.02 10.26
C SER A 227 20.58 27.90 11.46
N GLU A 228 20.51 27.36 12.67
CA GLU A 228 20.89 28.08 13.90
C GLU A 228 22.42 28.31 14.03
N ALA A 229 23.24 27.54 13.27
CA ALA A 229 24.67 27.79 13.11
C ALA A 229 25.00 28.87 12.04
N GLY A 230 23.99 29.50 11.46
CA GLY A 230 24.12 30.52 10.39
C GLY A 230 24.24 29.94 8.98
N GLY A 231 23.92 28.64 8.83
CA GLY A 231 23.88 27.96 7.53
C GLY A 231 22.50 28.00 6.85
N VAL A 232 22.39 27.25 5.78
CA VAL A 232 21.18 27.15 4.96
C VAL A 232 20.89 25.70 4.65
N PHE A 233 19.62 25.32 4.76
CA PHE A 233 19.07 24.09 4.21
C PHE A 233 18.18 24.40 3.01
N ARG A 234 18.35 23.64 1.94
CA ARG A 234 17.44 23.61 0.78
C ARG A 234 17.32 22.15 0.31
N ASP A 235 16.20 21.83 -0.33
CA ASP A 235 16.15 20.62 -1.13
C ASP A 235 16.87 20.81 -2.48
N ALA A 236 16.96 19.77 -3.29
CA ALA A 236 17.64 19.85 -4.60
C ALA A 236 16.92 20.81 -5.58
N TRP A 237 15.70 21.24 -5.31
CA TRP A 237 14.95 22.22 -6.11
C TRP A 237 14.99 23.64 -5.57
N GLY A 238 15.68 23.86 -4.46
CA GLY A 238 15.88 25.17 -3.86
C GLY A 238 14.80 25.56 -2.87
N THR A 239 13.89 24.65 -2.48
CA THR A 239 12.85 24.92 -1.48
C THR A 239 13.32 24.53 -0.06
N GLU A 240 12.57 24.93 0.97
CA GLU A 240 12.86 24.56 2.37
C GLU A 240 12.16 23.29 2.84
N ARG A 241 11.70 22.48 1.92
CA ARG A 241 10.93 21.27 2.23
C ARG A 241 11.84 20.14 2.66
N MET A 242 11.40 19.37 3.68
CA MET A 242 12.11 18.19 4.20
C MET A 242 11.54 16.87 3.63
N ASP A 243 10.42 16.96 2.91
CA ASP A 243 9.67 15.79 2.40
C ASP A 243 9.95 15.52 0.90
N THR A 244 11.01 16.11 0.35
CA THR A 244 11.43 15.91 -1.03
C THR A 244 12.50 14.83 -1.20
N ALA A 245 12.80 14.10 -0.12
CA ALA A 245 13.85 13.08 -0.05
C ALA A 245 15.25 13.56 -0.45
N THR A 246 15.49 14.87 -0.47
CA THR A 246 16.81 15.47 -0.80
C THR A 246 17.15 16.61 0.13
N GLY A 247 18.44 16.83 0.39
CA GLY A 247 18.90 17.94 1.23
C GLY A 247 20.25 18.50 0.78
N VAL A 248 20.37 19.82 0.82
CA VAL A 248 21.62 20.57 0.63
C VAL A 248 21.83 21.40 1.88
N PHE A 249 22.86 21.08 2.62
CA PHE A 249 23.30 21.82 3.80
C PHE A 249 24.57 22.57 3.47
N THR A 250 24.58 23.87 3.69
CA THR A 250 25.73 24.73 3.35
C THR A 250 25.62 26.11 4.03
N ASN A 251 26.51 27.03 3.71
CA ASN A 251 26.40 28.43 4.08
C ASN A 251 25.70 29.29 2.99
N ALA A 252 25.32 30.52 3.31
CA ALA A 252 24.57 31.40 2.42
C ALA A 252 25.35 31.78 1.14
N ALA A 253 26.69 31.75 1.16
CA ALA A 253 27.50 32.15 -0.01
C ALA A 253 27.56 31.02 -1.08
N LEU A 254 27.39 29.76 -0.67
CA LEU A 254 27.53 28.62 -1.56
C LEU A 254 26.19 28.05 -2.05
N VAL A 255 25.06 28.32 -1.36
CA VAL A 255 23.79 27.67 -1.65
C VAL A 255 23.34 27.84 -3.10
N ASP A 256 23.40 29.08 -3.63
CA ASP A 256 22.97 29.34 -5.00
C ASP A 256 23.92 28.69 -6.04
N GLN A 257 25.21 28.63 -5.75
CA GLN A 257 26.20 27.97 -6.62
C GLN A 257 25.95 26.44 -6.69
N VAL A 258 25.68 25.82 -5.55
CA VAL A 258 25.34 24.37 -5.48
C VAL A 258 24.04 24.10 -6.23
N LEU A 259 22.99 24.88 -5.97
CA LEU A 259 21.69 24.74 -6.62
C LEU A 259 21.76 24.96 -8.14
N ALA A 260 22.58 25.92 -8.60
CA ALA A 260 22.80 26.13 -10.03
C ALA A 260 23.45 24.92 -10.71
N VAL A 261 24.41 24.27 -10.06
CA VAL A 261 24.99 23.02 -10.57
C VAL A 261 23.97 21.88 -10.56
N LEU A 262 23.23 21.72 -9.47
CA LEU A 262 22.18 20.69 -9.37
C LEU A 262 21.09 20.87 -10.44
N ALA A 263 20.72 22.12 -10.75
CA ALA A 263 19.71 22.44 -11.77
C ALA A 263 20.08 21.94 -13.17
N THR A 264 21.35 21.75 -13.47
CA THR A 264 21.81 21.21 -14.76
C THR A 264 21.67 19.70 -14.88
N MET A 265 21.47 19.00 -13.77
CA MET A 265 21.46 17.54 -13.68
C MET A 265 20.14 16.97 -13.19
N ARG A 266 19.40 17.73 -12.37
CA ARG A 266 18.14 17.28 -11.77
C ARG A 266 17.04 17.10 -12.82
N PRO A 267 16.10 16.15 -12.62
CA PRO A 267 14.90 16.07 -13.44
C PRO A 267 14.05 17.35 -13.30
N ALA A 268 13.06 17.52 -14.17
CA ALA A 268 12.06 18.58 -14.02
C ALA A 268 11.49 18.59 -12.60
N GLU A 269 11.18 19.78 -12.09
CA GLU A 269 10.66 19.92 -10.71
C GLU A 269 9.46 19.01 -10.50
N PRO A 270 9.52 18.11 -9.51
CA PRO A 270 8.40 17.25 -9.24
C PRO A 270 7.23 18.05 -8.68
N ASP A 271 6.01 17.60 -8.92
CA ASP A 271 4.84 18.13 -8.23
C ASP A 271 4.99 17.88 -6.72
N HIS A 272 5.31 18.95 -5.97
CA HIS A 272 5.62 18.87 -4.55
C HIS A 272 4.44 18.40 -3.67
N ALA A 273 3.20 18.64 -4.09
CA ALA A 273 2.02 18.06 -3.42
C ALA A 273 2.02 16.54 -3.49
N ARG A 274 2.78 16.01 -4.41
CA ARG A 274 2.95 14.58 -4.70
C ARG A 274 4.14 13.99 -3.95
N LEU A 275 5.26 14.70 -3.82
CA LEU A 275 6.44 14.26 -3.06
C LEU A 275 6.21 14.22 -1.55
N ALA A 276 5.34 15.08 -1.02
CA ALA A 276 4.92 15.04 0.39
C ALA A 276 4.31 13.71 0.83
N ARG A 277 4.00 12.83 -0.14
CA ARG A 277 3.48 11.48 0.06
C ARG A 277 4.54 10.41 -0.13
N THR A 278 5.75 10.81 -0.53
CA THR A 278 6.80 9.90 -0.98
C THR A 278 8.06 10.07 -0.16
N VAL A 279 8.05 9.55 1.06
CA VAL A 279 9.31 9.14 1.68
C VAL A 279 9.58 7.74 1.16
N ILE A 280 10.21 7.66 0.00
CA ILE A 280 10.57 6.38 -0.61
C ILE A 280 11.98 6.04 -0.18
N SER A 281 12.12 4.90 0.48
CA SER A 281 13.38 4.18 0.48
C SER A 281 13.69 3.74 -0.97
N PRO A 282 14.88 3.97 -1.48
CA PRO A 282 15.21 3.74 -2.89
C PRO A 282 15.24 2.27 -3.27
N ILE A 283 14.88 2.02 -4.50
CA ILE A 283 14.87 0.71 -5.16
C ILE A 283 16.29 0.35 -5.62
N GLY A 284 16.73 -0.83 -5.33
CA GLY A 284 17.92 -1.36 -6.02
C GLY A 284 18.59 -2.58 -5.41
N GLY A 285 18.49 -3.69 -6.09
CA GLY A 285 19.60 -4.55 -6.41
C GLY A 285 19.85 -5.83 -5.66
N SER A 286 19.60 -6.90 -6.34
CA SER A 286 20.27 -8.21 -6.41
C SER A 286 20.61 -8.97 -5.12
N GLY A 287 19.91 -10.06 -4.94
CA GLY A 287 20.39 -11.38 -4.59
C GLY A 287 21.09 -11.58 -3.25
N GLY A 288 20.39 -12.19 -2.31
CA GLY A 288 20.97 -12.81 -1.14
C GLY A 288 19.87 -13.40 -0.28
N ASP A 289 19.92 -14.72 -0.11
CA ASP A 289 19.04 -15.48 0.77
C ASP A 289 19.12 -14.94 2.21
N GLY A 290 17.98 -14.55 2.77
CA GLY A 290 17.90 -14.14 4.16
C GLY A 290 16.46 -13.85 4.58
N ASP A 291 16.00 -14.53 5.59
CA ASP A 291 14.67 -14.52 6.20
C ASP A 291 14.06 -13.10 6.39
N GLY A 292 13.04 -12.80 5.82
CA GLY A 292 11.62 -12.66 5.95
C GLY A 292 11.10 -11.47 6.73
N ASP A 293 11.49 -10.17 6.50
CA ASP A 293 10.65 -9.04 6.94
C ASP A 293 10.74 -7.78 6.05
N GLY A 294 11.20 -7.90 4.82
CA GLY A 294 11.34 -6.81 3.85
C GLY A 294 10.28 -6.82 2.76
N ASP A 295 10.19 -5.72 2.00
CA ASP A 295 9.41 -5.64 0.76
C ASP A 295 10.08 -6.47 -0.34
N GLU A 296 10.00 -7.79 -0.23
CA GLU A 296 10.67 -8.75 -1.13
C GLU A 296 10.39 -8.51 -2.64
N TRP A 297 9.25 -7.89 -2.97
CA TRP A 297 8.88 -7.52 -4.33
C TRP A 297 9.84 -6.49 -4.95
N ARG A 298 10.55 -5.70 -4.16
CA ARG A 298 11.53 -4.71 -4.64
C ARG A 298 12.70 -5.34 -5.39
N ARG A 299 13.00 -6.61 -5.10
CA ARG A 299 14.07 -7.36 -5.78
C ARG A 299 13.81 -7.59 -7.28
N PHE A 300 12.56 -7.50 -7.73
CA PHE A 300 12.21 -7.81 -9.11
C PHE A 300 12.48 -6.67 -10.08
N GLY A 301 12.69 -5.43 -9.63
CA GLY A 301 12.75 -4.27 -10.51
C GLY A 301 11.37 -3.88 -11.04
N ILE A 302 11.32 -2.83 -11.85
CA ILE A 302 10.08 -2.34 -12.47
C ILE A 302 10.13 -2.65 -13.96
N ARG A 303 9.10 -3.35 -14.45
CA ARG A 303 8.95 -3.68 -15.86
C ARG A 303 8.63 -2.42 -16.66
N PRO A 304 9.26 -2.20 -17.83
CA PRO A 304 8.81 -1.18 -18.76
C PRO A 304 7.40 -1.52 -19.26
N LEU A 305 6.39 -0.79 -18.79
CA LEU A 305 5.02 -0.97 -19.24
C LEU A 305 4.79 -0.20 -20.55
N PRO A 306 3.96 -0.72 -21.48
CA PRO A 306 3.50 0.06 -22.59
C PRO A 306 2.72 1.27 -22.08
N SER A 307 2.83 2.41 -22.79
CA SER A 307 2.09 3.62 -22.43
C SER A 307 0.59 3.35 -22.50
N MET A 308 -0.05 3.28 -21.35
CA MET A 308 -1.49 3.09 -21.17
C MET A 308 -2.01 4.16 -20.21
N SER A 309 -3.26 4.56 -20.34
CA SER A 309 -3.83 5.60 -19.50
C SER A 309 -5.12 5.10 -18.83
N ALA A 310 -5.17 5.16 -17.51
CA ALA A 310 -6.41 4.98 -16.76
C ALA A 310 -7.38 6.16 -16.97
N ARG A 311 -6.87 7.31 -17.41
CA ARG A 311 -7.59 8.58 -17.50
C ARG A 311 -8.07 8.92 -18.90
N ARG A 312 -7.41 8.39 -19.94
CA ARG A 312 -7.74 8.63 -21.34
C ARG A 312 -8.11 7.34 -22.04
N ARG A 313 -9.00 7.42 -23.04
CA ARG A 313 -9.37 6.26 -23.86
C ARG A 313 -8.12 5.70 -24.53
N VAL A 314 -7.94 4.40 -24.46
CA VAL A 314 -6.72 3.71 -24.89
C VAL A 314 -6.68 3.59 -26.41
N GLU A 315 -6.52 4.71 -27.12
CA GLU A 315 -6.24 4.69 -28.56
C GLU A 315 -4.82 4.16 -28.86
N HIS A 316 -4.00 3.95 -27.83
CA HIS A 316 -2.59 3.61 -27.92
C HIS A 316 -2.16 2.37 -27.12
N ALA A 317 -3.10 1.57 -26.60
CA ALA A 317 -2.70 0.27 -26.05
C ALA A 317 -2.10 -0.61 -27.16
N PRO A 318 -1.16 -1.52 -26.83
CA PRO A 318 -0.67 -2.47 -27.81
C PRO A 318 -1.84 -3.17 -28.52
N PRO A 319 -1.85 -3.30 -29.85
CA PRO A 319 -2.96 -3.91 -30.59
C PRO A 319 -3.39 -5.27 -30.04
N VAL A 320 -2.42 -6.08 -29.61
CA VAL A 320 -2.70 -7.40 -29.03
C VAL A 320 -3.55 -7.32 -27.74
N VAL A 321 -3.39 -6.27 -26.94
CA VAL A 321 -4.19 -6.07 -25.73
C VAL A 321 -5.60 -5.64 -26.09
N LEU A 322 -5.74 -4.73 -27.07
CA LEU A 322 -7.04 -4.30 -27.56
C LEU A 322 -7.81 -5.46 -28.21
N ASP A 323 -7.14 -6.26 -29.05
CA ASP A 323 -7.74 -7.44 -29.69
C ASP A 323 -8.27 -8.42 -28.63
N ILE A 324 -7.50 -8.69 -27.55
CA ILE A 324 -7.95 -9.57 -26.46
C ILE A 324 -9.14 -8.98 -25.71
N VAL A 325 -9.13 -7.68 -25.44
CA VAL A 325 -10.26 -7.03 -24.74
C VAL A 325 -11.49 -7.03 -25.62
N ASP A 326 -11.36 -6.72 -26.91
CA ASP A 326 -12.49 -6.70 -27.86
C ASP A 326 -13.05 -8.11 -28.08
N GLU A 327 -12.20 -9.14 -28.21
CA GLU A 327 -12.63 -10.55 -28.29
C GLU A 327 -13.43 -10.95 -27.05
N ARG A 328 -12.95 -10.61 -25.85
CA ARG A 328 -13.63 -10.93 -24.59
C ARG A 328 -14.89 -10.11 -24.37
N ALA A 329 -14.88 -8.84 -24.77
CA ALA A 329 -16.06 -7.99 -24.71
C ALA A 329 -17.23 -8.55 -25.57
N ALA A 330 -16.93 -9.33 -26.58
CA ALA A 330 -17.98 -10.03 -27.39
C ALA A 330 -18.81 -10.99 -26.49
N HIS A 331 -18.24 -11.57 -25.43
CA HIS A 331 -18.97 -12.42 -24.47
C HIS A 331 -20.03 -11.65 -23.66
N LEU A 332 -19.89 -10.32 -23.55
CA LEU A 332 -20.90 -9.48 -22.90
C LEU A 332 -22.22 -9.40 -23.69
N ALA A 333 -22.17 -9.67 -24.98
CA ALA A 333 -23.38 -9.74 -25.84
C ALA A 333 -24.19 -11.03 -25.64
N GLU A 334 -23.58 -12.06 -25.02
CA GLU A 334 -24.27 -13.29 -24.68
C GLU A 334 -25.30 -13.08 -23.58
N PRO A 335 -26.49 -13.73 -23.65
CA PRO A 335 -27.42 -13.72 -22.54
C PRO A 335 -26.73 -14.18 -21.24
N PHE A 336 -26.96 -13.48 -20.13
CA PHE A 336 -26.40 -13.85 -18.85
C PHE A 336 -27.01 -15.17 -18.34
N VAL A 337 -26.17 -16.12 -17.97
CA VAL A 337 -26.53 -17.43 -17.39
C VAL A 337 -25.92 -17.56 -16.00
N GLY A 338 -24.76 -16.97 -15.79
CA GLY A 338 -23.94 -17.12 -14.59
C GLY A 338 -23.00 -18.32 -14.67
N VAL A 339 -22.06 -18.37 -13.71
CA VAL A 339 -21.17 -19.53 -13.54
C VAL A 339 -21.98 -20.77 -13.24
N THR A 340 -21.71 -21.88 -13.93
CA THR A 340 -22.40 -23.16 -13.73
C THR A 340 -21.40 -24.32 -13.75
N THR A 341 -21.82 -25.51 -13.34
CA THR A 341 -20.97 -26.71 -13.41
C THR A 341 -21.12 -27.49 -14.72
N ASP A 342 -22.24 -27.30 -15.42
CA ASP A 342 -22.63 -28.10 -16.61
C ASP A 342 -23.33 -27.26 -17.69
N GLY A 343 -23.39 -25.94 -17.52
CA GLY A 343 -24.10 -25.02 -18.42
C GLY A 343 -25.57 -24.78 -18.06
N VAL A 344 -26.09 -25.43 -16.99
CA VAL A 344 -27.49 -25.30 -16.59
C VAL A 344 -27.59 -24.74 -15.17
N PRO A 345 -28.17 -23.54 -14.97
CA PRO A 345 -28.31 -22.97 -13.63
C PRO A 345 -29.27 -23.77 -12.73
N ARG A 346 -28.85 -24.10 -11.52
CA ARG A 346 -29.70 -24.65 -10.46
C ARG A 346 -30.55 -23.51 -9.86
N ARG A 347 -31.83 -23.78 -9.60
CA ARG A 347 -32.75 -22.81 -8.99
C ARG A 347 -33.09 -23.17 -7.56
N GLY A 348 -33.62 -22.19 -6.81
CA GLY A 348 -34.09 -22.42 -5.44
C GLY A 348 -32.97 -22.61 -4.41
N LEU A 349 -31.77 -22.07 -4.66
CA LEU A 349 -30.60 -22.22 -3.81
C LEU A 349 -30.56 -21.20 -2.65
N ARG A 350 -31.25 -20.05 -2.79
CA ARG A 350 -31.28 -19.02 -1.76
C ARG A 350 -32.15 -19.45 -0.59
N MET A 351 -31.71 -19.10 0.61
CA MET A 351 -32.49 -19.36 1.82
C MET A 351 -33.77 -18.53 1.81
N VAL A 352 -34.93 -19.22 1.92
CA VAL A 352 -36.26 -18.59 1.96
C VAL A 352 -36.43 -17.75 3.23
N ASP A 353 -35.91 -18.24 4.37
CA ASP A 353 -36.00 -17.57 5.68
C ASP A 353 -34.69 -16.85 6.06
N ALA A 354 -33.99 -16.28 5.07
CA ALA A 354 -32.80 -15.49 5.34
C ALA A 354 -33.12 -14.30 6.26
N PRO A 355 -32.24 -13.98 7.21
CA PRO A 355 -32.40 -12.78 8.04
C PRO A 355 -32.54 -11.54 7.18
N LYS A 356 -33.48 -10.67 7.56
CA LYS A 356 -33.63 -9.37 6.89
C LYS A 356 -32.44 -8.47 7.22
N VAL A 357 -31.84 -7.90 6.19
CA VAL A 357 -30.76 -6.91 6.33
C VAL A 357 -31.38 -5.51 6.30
N ASP A 358 -30.93 -4.62 7.18
CA ASP A 358 -31.30 -3.20 7.09
C ASP A 358 -30.47 -2.53 5.98
N THR A 359 -31.11 -2.27 4.86
CA THR A 359 -30.48 -1.67 3.67
C THR A 359 -30.59 -0.13 3.62
N ARG A 360 -31.28 0.48 4.58
CA ARG A 360 -31.48 1.95 4.63
C ARG A 360 -30.17 2.72 4.69
N PRO A 361 -29.18 2.35 5.53
CA PRO A 361 -27.92 3.09 5.57
C PRO A 361 -27.19 3.14 4.21
N ILE A 362 -27.30 2.06 3.43
CA ILE A 362 -26.70 2.00 2.08
C ILE A 362 -27.46 2.90 1.12
N SER A 363 -28.80 2.86 1.17
CA SER A 363 -29.66 3.71 0.35
C SER A 363 -29.46 5.20 0.67
N ASP A 364 -29.36 5.56 1.94
CA ASP A 364 -29.14 6.94 2.39
C ASP A 364 -27.77 7.45 1.92
N ALA A 365 -26.71 6.64 2.01
CA ALA A 365 -25.37 7.00 1.53
C ALA A 365 -25.36 7.21 0.01
N ALA A 366 -25.99 6.31 -0.75
CA ALA A 366 -26.10 6.45 -2.20
C ALA A 366 -26.88 7.71 -2.62
N LEU A 367 -27.98 8.02 -1.92
CA LEU A 367 -28.74 9.24 -2.16
C LEU A 367 -27.92 10.49 -1.83
N ALA A 368 -27.19 10.50 -0.72
CA ALA A 368 -26.31 11.60 -0.35
C ALA A 368 -25.22 11.83 -1.41
N PHE A 369 -24.61 10.75 -1.89
CA PHE A 369 -23.64 10.82 -2.98
C PHE A 369 -24.26 11.42 -4.25
N LEU A 370 -25.38 10.89 -4.72
CA LEU A 370 -26.06 11.40 -5.92
C LEU A 370 -26.52 12.87 -5.78
N GLN A 371 -26.96 13.29 -4.59
CA GLN A 371 -27.35 14.68 -4.33
C GLN A 371 -26.17 15.65 -4.42
N ALA A 372 -24.97 15.22 -4.03
CA ALA A 372 -23.78 16.04 -4.07
C ALA A 372 -23.20 16.18 -5.48
N LEU A 373 -23.57 15.31 -6.43
CA LEU A 373 -23.11 15.38 -7.82
C LEU A 373 -23.78 16.53 -8.57
N THR A 374 -23.01 17.17 -9.45
CA THR A 374 -23.56 18.09 -10.46
C THR A 374 -24.50 17.34 -11.42
N GLY A 375 -25.35 18.07 -12.15
CA GLY A 375 -26.25 17.46 -13.13
C GLY A 375 -25.53 16.56 -14.14
N PRO A 376 -24.45 17.02 -14.81
CA PRO A 376 -23.66 16.18 -15.71
C PRO A 376 -23.05 14.95 -15.03
N GLN A 377 -22.43 15.10 -13.86
CA GLN A 377 -21.85 13.99 -13.09
C GLN A 377 -22.91 12.95 -12.72
N ARG A 378 -24.10 13.41 -12.28
CA ARG A 378 -25.20 12.51 -11.93
C ARG A 378 -25.70 11.73 -13.15
N ASN A 379 -25.87 12.38 -14.28
CA ASN A 379 -26.25 11.70 -15.52
C ASN A 379 -25.21 10.65 -15.96
N GLN A 380 -23.93 10.92 -15.72
CA GLN A 380 -22.85 9.97 -16.02
C GLN A 380 -22.82 8.80 -15.02
N ALA A 381 -23.18 9.05 -13.76
CA ALA A 381 -23.14 8.06 -12.68
C ALA A 381 -24.36 7.12 -12.67
N THR A 382 -25.48 7.44 -13.34
CA THR A 382 -26.75 6.72 -13.17
C THR A 382 -27.14 5.91 -14.40
N PHE A 383 -27.56 4.68 -14.17
CA PHE A 383 -27.98 3.70 -15.16
C PHE A 383 -29.32 3.07 -14.77
N THR A 384 -30.01 2.46 -15.72
CA THR A 384 -31.16 1.61 -15.40
C THR A 384 -30.70 0.35 -14.67
N ILE A 385 -31.60 -0.28 -13.90
CA ILE A 385 -31.25 -1.50 -13.15
C ILE A 385 -30.86 -2.66 -14.06
N ASP A 386 -31.40 -2.71 -15.27
CA ASP A 386 -31.14 -3.75 -16.27
C ASP A 386 -30.02 -3.33 -17.26
N ALA A 387 -29.21 -2.33 -16.94
CA ALA A 387 -28.18 -1.83 -17.83
C ALA A 387 -27.08 -2.88 -18.08
N ALA A 388 -26.55 -2.94 -19.31
CA ALA A 388 -25.49 -3.86 -19.68
C ALA A 388 -24.16 -3.55 -18.96
N GLU A 389 -24.00 -2.33 -18.51
CA GLU A 389 -22.82 -1.81 -17.82
C GLU A 389 -22.50 -2.57 -16.54
N TRP A 390 -23.47 -3.25 -15.90
CA TRP A 390 -23.21 -4.17 -14.80
C TRP A 390 -22.10 -5.18 -15.08
N ARG A 391 -22.02 -5.69 -16.30
CA ARG A 391 -21.08 -6.72 -16.72
C ARG A 391 -19.77 -6.17 -17.27
N MET A 392 -19.71 -4.84 -17.44
CA MET A 392 -18.57 -4.13 -18.01
C MET A 392 -17.60 -3.69 -16.91
N TRP A 393 -16.87 -4.64 -16.32
CA TRP A 393 -15.82 -4.37 -15.34
C TRP A 393 -14.54 -5.11 -15.72
N ILE A 394 -13.40 -4.54 -15.33
CA ILE A 394 -12.08 -5.11 -15.60
C ILE A 394 -11.09 -4.66 -14.53
N ASN A 395 -10.28 -5.60 -14.05
CA ASN A 395 -9.32 -5.39 -12.94
C ASN A 395 -7.97 -4.79 -13.36
N VAL A 396 -7.76 -4.50 -14.63
CA VAL A 396 -6.49 -3.98 -15.15
C VAL A 396 -6.42 -2.45 -15.10
N HIS A 397 -5.21 -1.91 -14.99
CA HIS A 397 -4.95 -0.48 -14.77
C HIS A 397 -5.38 0.43 -15.93
N MET A 398 -5.64 -0.07 -17.11
CA MET A 398 -6.05 0.75 -18.26
C MET A 398 -7.52 1.19 -18.25
N ASN A 399 -8.35 0.70 -17.34
CA ASN A 399 -9.77 1.03 -17.23
C ASN A 399 -10.48 1.10 -18.61
N HIS A 400 -10.56 -0.04 -19.27
CA HIS A 400 -11.14 -0.13 -20.63
C HIS A 400 -12.61 0.34 -20.68
N PHE A 401 -13.39 -0.07 -19.69
CA PHE A 401 -14.75 0.42 -19.48
C PHE A 401 -14.74 1.64 -18.57
N ARG A 402 -15.39 2.72 -19.00
CA ARG A 402 -15.35 4.01 -18.31
C ARG A 402 -16.77 4.56 -18.09
N HIS A 403 -17.65 3.67 -17.69
CA HIS A 403 -18.98 4.07 -17.27
C HIS A 403 -18.95 4.51 -15.80
N GLY A 404 -19.88 5.40 -15.43
CA GLY A 404 -19.84 6.00 -14.09
C GLY A 404 -18.99 7.27 -14.01
N VAL A 405 -18.84 7.81 -12.81
CA VAL A 405 -17.98 8.97 -12.53
C VAL A 405 -16.67 8.51 -11.95
N MET A 406 -15.56 9.04 -12.47
CA MET A 406 -14.24 8.76 -11.93
C MET A 406 -14.03 9.55 -10.63
N LEU A 407 -13.59 8.87 -9.57
CA LEU A 407 -13.38 9.52 -8.27
C LEU A 407 -12.36 10.66 -8.34
N GLU A 408 -11.39 10.58 -9.25
CA GLU A 408 -10.40 11.64 -9.45
C GLU A 408 -11.02 12.95 -9.92
N ASP A 409 -12.07 12.89 -10.75
CA ASP A 409 -12.79 14.06 -11.29
C ASP A 409 -13.78 14.68 -10.29
N LEU A 410 -13.94 14.07 -9.12
CA LEU A 410 -14.83 14.55 -8.07
C LEU A 410 -14.13 15.51 -7.12
N ALA A 411 -14.86 16.49 -6.61
CA ALA A 411 -14.39 17.30 -5.49
C ALA A 411 -14.14 16.42 -4.24
N PRO A 412 -13.21 16.80 -3.34
CA PRO A 412 -12.92 16.01 -2.15
C PRO A 412 -14.15 15.61 -1.33
N ALA A 413 -15.11 16.53 -1.13
CA ALA A 413 -16.34 16.24 -0.41
C ALA A 413 -17.25 15.21 -1.13
N GLN A 414 -17.27 15.20 -2.45
CA GLN A 414 -17.99 14.20 -3.25
C GLN A 414 -17.31 12.82 -3.16
N ARG A 415 -15.97 12.78 -3.16
CA ARG A 415 -15.21 11.53 -2.94
C ARG A 415 -15.52 10.91 -1.58
N GLU A 416 -15.56 11.73 -0.52
CA GLU A 416 -15.89 11.22 0.82
C GLU A 416 -17.27 10.57 0.86
N LEU A 417 -18.26 11.13 0.18
CA LEU A 417 -19.59 10.52 0.09
C LEU A 417 -19.59 9.21 -0.71
N ALA A 418 -18.78 9.10 -1.75
CA ALA A 418 -18.57 7.83 -2.44
C ALA A 418 -17.89 6.80 -1.53
N LEU A 419 -16.90 7.22 -0.74
CA LEU A 419 -16.25 6.36 0.26
C LEU A 419 -17.20 5.99 1.42
N ASP A 420 -18.13 6.86 1.79
CA ASP A 420 -19.17 6.55 2.79
C ASP A 420 -20.08 5.42 2.30
N LEU A 421 -20.42 5.40 1.01
CA LEU A 421 -21.18 4.28 0.41
C LEU A 421 -20.44 2.95 0.56
N LEU A 422 -19.12 2.93 0.27
CA LEU A 422 -18.30 1.75 0.54
C LEU A 422 -18.30 1.40 2.03
N ARG A 423 -18.11 2.39 2.90
CA ARG A 423 -17.98 2.21 4.35
C ARG A 423 -19.23 1.60 5.00
N VAL A 424 -20.42 2.01 4.57
CA VAL A 424 -21.68 1.46 5.13
C VAL A 424 -22.03 0.09 4.55
N THR A 425 -21.50 -0.26 3.38
CA THR A 425 -21.75 -1.56 2.74
C THR A 425 -20.76 -2.62 3.22
N MET A 426 -19.53 -2.24 3.57
CA MET A 426 -18.47 -3.13 3.95
C MET A 426 -18.26 -3.20 5.46
N SER A 427 -17.62 -4.25 5.92
CA SER A 427 -17.07 -4.29 7.28
C SER A 427 -15.89 -3.31 7.41
N THR A 428 -15.50 -2.99 8.65
CA THR A 428 -14.28 -2.20 8.90
C THR A 428 -13.05 -2.81 8.23
N ARG A 429 -12.93 -4.14 8.24
CA ARG A 429 -11.84 -4.86 7.56
C ARG A 429 -11.95 -4.73 6.04
N GLY A 430 -13.11 -5.00 5.48
CA GLY A 430 -13.32 -4.91 4.03
C GLY A 430 -13.11 -3.51 3.48
N PHE A 431 -13.64 -2.50 4.15
CA PHE A 431 -13.40 -1.09 3.78
C PHE A 431 -11.91 -0.73 3.84
N ARG A 432 -11.20 -1.14 4.90
CA ARG A 432 -9.75 -0.92 5.00
C ARG A 432 -9.01 -1.62 3.87
N GLN A 433 -9.37 -2.85 3.53
CA GLN A 433 -8.77 -3.60 2.42
C GLN A 433 -8.99 -2.89 1.09
N ALA A 434 -10.23 -2.52 0.73
CA ALA A 434 -10.55 -1.78 -0.49
C ALA A 434 -9.77 -0.46 -0.57
N ARG A 435 -9.71 0.29 0.53
CA ARG A 435 -8.91 1.54 0.59
C ARG A 435 -7.41 1.30 0.45
N SER A 436 -6.89 0.21 0.98
CA SER A 436 -5.48 -0.15 0.83
C SER A 436 -5.15 -0.53 -0.61
N VAL A 437 -6.04 -1.24 -1.32
CA VAL A 437 -5.90 -1.49 -2.76
C VAL A 437 -5.76 -0.18 -3.54
N MET A 438 -6.63 0.79 -3.30
CA MET A 438 -6.56 2.11 -3.95
C MET A 438 -5.25 2.85 -3.66
N ARG A 439 -4.77 2.80 -2.41
CA ARG A 439 -3.50 3.43 -2.01
C ARG A 439 -2.28 2.69 -2.59
N LEU A 440 -2.33 1.37 -2.69
CA LEU A 440 -1.28 0.60 -3.36
C LEU A 440 -1.22 0.94 -4.86
N ASN A 441 -2.34 1.26 -5.48
CA ASN A 441 -2.35 1.74 -6.86
C ASN A 441 -1.67 3.13 -7.00
N GLU A 442 -1.72 4.01 -5.99
CA GLU A 442 -0.90 5.22 -5.94
C GLU A 442 0.59 4.88 -5.79
N LEU A 443 0.93 3.90 -4.93
CA LEU A 443 2.31 3.43 -4.82
C LEU A 443 2.86 2.93 -6.17
N LEU A 444 2.05 2.23 -6.95
CA LEU A 444 2.44 1.82 -8.30
C LEU A 444 2.70 3.01 -9.22
N ALA A 445 1.89 4.06 -9.14
CA ALA A 445 2.13 5.31 -9.89
C ALA A 445 3.49 5.91 -9.54
N GLU A 446 3.83 5.92 -8.25
CA GLU A 446 5.11 6.42 -7.77
C GLU A 446 6.28 5.55 -8.21
N LEU A 447 6.15 4.23 -8.10
CA LEU A 447 7.20 3.28 -8.48
C LEU A 447 7.50 3.29 -9.98
N THR A 448 6.48 3.41 -10.80
CA THR A 448 6.61 3.39 -12.27
C THR A 448 6.88 4.77 -12.85
N GLY A 449 6.54 5.84 -12.13
CA GLY A 449 6.47 7.20 -12.65
C GLY A 449 5.30 7.41 -13.65
N ASP A 450 4.42 6.41 -13.83
CA ASP A 450 3.30 6.47 -14.76
C ASP A 450 1.98 6.79 -14.04
N HIS A 451 1.76 8.05 -13.82
CA HIS A 451 0.54 8.57 -13.20
C HIS A 451 -0.64 8.72 -14.17
N GLU A 452 -0.46 8.44 -15.45
CA GLU A 452 -1.57 8.29 -16.38
C GLU A 452 -2.21 6.90 -16.22
N ALA A 453 -1.40 5.86 -15.94
CA ALA A 453 -1.87 4.50 -15.76
C ALA A 453 -2.37 4.19 -14.34
N PHE A 454 -1.73 4.74 -13.32
CA PHE A 454 -1.98 4.41 -11.91
C PHE A 454 -2.40 5.64 -11.09
N GLY A 455 -2.86 5.41 -9.85
CA GLY A 455 -3.23 6.46 -8.90
C GLY A 455 -4.23 5.98 -7.85
N GLU A 456 -4.39 6.74 -6.76
CA GLU A 456 -5.35 6.41 -5.69
C GLU A 456 -6.81 6.56 -6.15
N TRP A 457 -7.09 7.39 -7.17
CA TRP A 457 -8.45 7.84 -7.48
C TRP A 457 -8.99 7.48 -8.87
N PRO A 458 -8.29 6.82 -9.80
CA PRO A 458 -8.85 6.44 -11.10
C PRO A 458 -9.76 5.21 -11.00
N TYR A 459 -10.81 5.33 -10.20
CA TYR A 459 -11.87 4.36 -9.98
C TYR A 459 -13.21 4.96 -10.38
N PHE A 460 -14.07 4.19 -11.05
CA PHE A 460 -15.36 4.64 -11.56
C PHE A 460 -16.47 4.15 -10.64
N VAL A 461 -17.40 5.04 -10.28
CA VAL A 461 -18.56 4.72 -9.46
C VAL A 461 -19.83 4.90 -10.26
N SER A 462 -20.65 3.85 -10.29
CA SER A 462 -21.93 3.78 -11.01
C SER A 462 -23.05 3.42 -10.05
N ILE A 463 -24.22 4.02 -10.25
CA ILE A 463 -25.47 3.71 -9.53
C ILE A 463 -26.49 3.19 -10.53
N PHE A 464 -27.07 2.05 -10.24
CA PHE A 464 -28.05 1.37 -11.11
C PHE A 464 -29.42 1.36 -10.45
N GLY A 465 -30.44 1.79 -11.18
CA GLY A 465 -31.76 1.99 -10.61
C GLY A 465 -31.83 3.23 -9.71
N THR A 466 -32.82 3.27 -8.83
CA THR A 466 -33.05 4.38 -7.91
C THR A 466 -32.83 3.91 -6.47
N PRO A 467 -31.84 4.45 -5.74
CA PRO A 467 -31.63 4.09 -4.34
C PRO A 467 -32.89 4.29 -3.52
N GLY A 468 -33.27 3.27 -2.74
CA GLY A 468 -34.48 3.26 -1.92
C GLY A 468 -34.77 1.86 -1.40
N THR A 469 -36.00 1.66 -0.88
CA THR A 469 -36.43 0.39 -0.29
C THR A 469 -37.53 -0.32 -1.10
N GLU A 470 -38.08 0.32 -2.14
CA GLU A 470 -39.25 -0.19 -2.86
C GLU A 470 -38.94 -0.95 -4.11
N ALA A 471 -37.86 -0.55 -4.82
CA ALA A 471 -37.44 -1.15 -6.07
C ALA A 471 -35.99 -1.63 -5.99
N PRO A 472 -35.60 -2.63 -6.82
CA PRO A 472 -34.20 -3.03 -6.92
C PRO A 472 -33.31 -1.88 -7.39
N TRP A 473 -32.17 -1.75 -6.77
CA TRP A 473 -31.12 -0.82 -7.17
C TRP A 473 -29.77 -1.37 -6.79
N GLY A 474 -28.69 -0.72 -7.20
CA GLY A 474 -27.37 -1.11 -6.75
C GLY A 474 -26.30 -0.14 -7.16
N TRP A 475 -25.06 -0.50 -6.89
CA TRP A 475 -23.91 0.31 -7.23
C TRP A 475 -22.69 -0.57 -7.58
N GLN A 476 -21.78 0.01 -8.33
CA GLN A 476 -20.54 -0.62 -8.75
C GLN A 476 -19.40 0.36 -8.54
N ILE A 477 -18.25 -0.14 -8.11
CA ILE A 477 -16.95 0.54 -8.27
C ILE A 477 -16.07 -0.34 -9.12
N ASP A 478 -15.38 0.25 -10.10
CA ASP A 478 -14.52 -0.45 -11.04
C ASP A 478 -13.21 0.29 -11.22
N GLY A 479 -12.09 -0.44 -11.17
CA GLY A 479 -10.75 0.05 -11.40
C GLY A 479 -9.68 -0.98 -11.06
N HIS A 480 -8.41 -0.56 -11.19
CA HIS A 480 -7.28 -1.46 -11.00
C HIS A 480 -7.33 -2.19 -9.65
N HIS A 481 -7.37 -3.51 -9.70
CA HIS A 481 -7.43 -4.41 -8.55
C HIS A 481 -8.65 -4.27 -7.63
N LEU A 482 -9.67 -3.47 -7.98
CA LEU A 482 -10.86 -3.29 -7.16
C LEU A 482 -12.11 -3.15 -8.03
N CYS A 483 -12.90 -4.23 -8.11
CA CYS A 483 -14.18 -4.24 -8.78
C CYS A 483 -15.24 -4.84 -7.85
N LEU A 484 -16.18 -4.02 -7.40
CA LEU A 484 -17.26 -4.42 -6.49
C LEU A 484 -18.60 -4.18 -7.14
N ASN A 485 -19.47 -5.18 -7.11
CA ASN A 485 -20.84 -5.10 -7.58
C ASN A 485 -21.80 -5.38 -6.41
N VAL A 486 -22.68 -4.45 -6.11
CA VAL A 486 -23.61 -4.55 -5.00
C VAL A 486 -25.02 -4.26 -5.48
N VAL A 487 -25.90 -5.25 -5.36
CA VAL A 487 -27.34 -5.12 -5.66
C VAL A 487 -28.14 -5.20 -4.36
N VAL A 488 -28.98 -4.22 -4.17
CA VAL A 488 -29.88 -4.10 -3.03
C VAL A 488 -31.31 -4.35 -3.48
N PHE A 489 -31.95 -5.30 -2.86
CA PHE A 489 -33.31 -5.68 -3.16
C PHE A 489 -34.12 -5.90 -1.88
N ASP A 490 -35.00 -4.97 -1.53
CA ASP A 490 -35.76 -4.99 -0.26
C ASP A 490 -34.78 -5.14 0.93
N SER A 491 -34.84 -6.25 1.61
CA SER A 491 -33.97 -6.58 2.75
C SER A 491 -32.86 -7.59 2.40
N ARG A 492 -32.52 -7.73 1.12
CA ARG A 492 -31.49 -8.62 0.60
C ARG A 492 -30.41 -7.83 -0.11
N ILE A 493 -29.19 -8.33 -0.04
CA ILE A 493 -28.02 -7.75 -0.71
C ILE A 493 -27.28 -8.88 -1.43
N VAL A 494 -26.93 -8.62 -2.69
CA VAL A 494 -26.01 -9.46 -3.47
C VAL A 494 -24.74 -8.65 -3.72
N MET A 495 -23.58 -9.24 -3.43
CA MET A 495 -22.31 -8.56 -3.39
C MET A 495 -21.30 -9.23 -4.34
N THR A 496 -21.80 -9.71 -5.48
CA THR A 496 -21.01 -10.42 -6.48
C THR A 496 -21.41 -10.06 -7.90
N PRO A 497 -20.45 -10.09 -8.83
CA PRO A 497 -19.02 -10.41 -8.68
C PRO A 497 -18.28 -9.42 -7.79
N THR A 498 -17.32 -9.91 -7.01
CA THR A 498 -16.38 -9.09 -6.27
C THR A 498 -14.97 -9.50 -6.66
N PHE A 499 -14.18 -8.56 -7.14
CA PHE A 499 -12.76 -8.75 -7.41
C PHE A 499 -11.95 -7.82 -6.53
N MET A 500 -10.94 -8.36 -5.86
CA MET A 500 -9.88 -7.60 -5.21
C MET A 500 -8.53 -8.22 -5.50
N GLY A 501 -7.53 -7.39 -5.77
CA GLY A 501 -6.16 -7.78 -5.98
C GLY A 501 -5.18 -6.80 -5.35
N ALA A 502 -3.90 -7.11 -5.43
CA ALA A 502 -2.85 -6.21 -5.01
C ALA A 502 -1.49 -6.62 -5.59
N GLU A 503 -0.76 -5.64 -6.08
CA GLU A 503 0.65 -5.72 -6.46
C GLU A 503 1.34 -4.41 -6.01
N PRO A 504 2.19 -4.45 -4.95
CA PRO A 504 2.44 -5.55 -4.04
C PRO A 504 1.28 -5.73 -3.03
N ARG A 505 1.13 -6.92 -2.44
CA ARG A 505 0.13 -7.13 -1.39
C ARG A 505 0.60 -6.77 0.02
N ARG A 506 1.92 -6.72 0.23
CA ARG A 506 2.56 -6.33 1.51
C ARG A 506 3.51 -5.19 1.30
N VAL A 507 3.47 -4.23 2.20
CA VAL A 507 4.40 -3.09 2.23
C VAL A 507 4.90 -2.94 3.67
N HIS A 508 6.19 -3.10 3.84
CA HIS A 508 6.83 -3.02 5.14
C HIS A 508 7.42 -1.62 5.40
N HIS A 509 7.64 -0.82 4.35
CA HIS A 509 8.34 0.46 4.44
C HIS A 509 7.57 1.59 3.75
N GLY A 510 7.86 2.83 4.16
CA GLY A 510 7.27 4.04 3.57
C GLY A 510 5.86 4.35 4.08
N PRO A 511 5.13 5.24 3.41
CA PRO A 511 3.82 5.74 3.88
C PRO A 511 2.75 4.66 4.05
N LEU A 512 2.93 3.52 3.39
CA LEU A 512 2.02 2.38 3.44
C LEU A 512 2.56 1.23 4.29
N ALA A 513 3.62 1.46 5.08
CA ALA A 513 4.19 0.47 5.98
C ALA A 513 3.11 -0.17 6.87
N GLY A 514 3.20 -1.49 7.05
CA GLY A 514 2.20 -2.26 7.78
C GLY A 514 0.95 -2.64 6.94
N THR A 515 0.90 -2.25 5.66
CA THR A 515 -0.14 -2.76 4.76
C THR A 515 0.14 -4.23 4.46
N SER A 516 -0.81 -5.09 4.79
CA SER A 516 -0.81 -6.50 4.39
C SER A 516 -2.22 -6.90 4.01
N LEU A 517 -2.39 -7.39 2.79
CA LEU A 517 -3.67 -7.77 2.22
C LEU A 517 -3.72 -9.28 2.03
N PHE A 518 -4.91 -9.86 2.17
CA PHE A 518 -5.21 -11.27 1.92
C PHE A 518 -4.52 -12.27 2.85
N ASP A 519 -3.94 -11.83 3.99
CA ASP A 519 -3.29 -12.75 4.93
C ASP A 519 -4.21 -13.84 5.48
N PRO A 520 -5.47 -13.57 5.89
CA PRO A 520 -6.39 -14.62 6.33
C PRO A 520 -6.78 -15.58 5.20
N GLU A 521 -7.02 -15.07 4.00
CA GLU A 521 -7.40 -15.82 2.82
C GLU A 521 -6.29 -16.80 2.41
N GLU A 522 -5.05 -16.34 2.45
CA GLU A 522 -3.84 -17.13 2.19
C GLU A 522 -3.64 -18.20 3.28
N ALA A 523 -3.67 -17.78 4.55
CA ALA A 523 -3.42 -18.66 5.68
C ALA A 523 -4.45 -19.81 5.76
N TYR A 524 -5.75 -19.51 5.65
CA TYR A 524 -6.79 -20.55 5.73
C TYR A 524 -6.78 -21.47 4.52
N GLY A 525 -6.40 -20.99 3.33
CA GLY A 525 -6.17 -21.85 2.17
C GLY A 525 -5.05 -22.86 2.43
N LEU A 526 -3.91 -22.41 2.96
CA LEU A 526 -2.79 -23.25 3.37
C LEU A 526 -3.16 -24.21 4.50
N ASP A 527 -3.86 -23.75 5.52
CA ASP A 527 -4.31 -24.60 6.63
C ASP A 527 -5.18 -25.74 6.14
N LEU A 528 -6.09 -25.48 5.18
CA LEU A 528 -6.97 -26.50 4.63
C LEU A 528 -6.19 -27.56 3.86
N ILE A 529 -5.35 -27.18 2.89
CA ILE A 529 -4.59 -28.15 2.08
C ILE A 529 -3.60 -28.95 2.94
N ARG A 530 -3.00 -28.33 3.94
CA ARG A 530 -2.08 -28.97 4.89
C ARG A 530 -2.79 -29.97 5.82
N SER A 531 -4.06 -29.74 6.15
CA SER A 531 -4.88 -30.61 6.98
C SER A 531 -5.32 -31.89 6.26
N PHE A 532 -5.24 -31.95 4.93
CA PHE A 532 -5.64 -33.07 4.11
C PHE A 532 -4.70 -34.28 4.29
N ASP A 533 -5.23 -35.48 4.29
CA ASP A 533 -4.43 -36.69 4.19
C ASP A 533 -3.86 -36.87 2.77
N ALA A 534 -3.03 -37.88 2.57
CA ALA A 534 -2.35 -38.10 1.28
C ALA A 534 -3.36 -38.33 0.13
N GLY A 535 -4.43 -39.07 0.35
CA GLY A 535 -5.45 -39.35 -0.68
C GLY A 535 -6.31 -38.12 -0.98
N GLN A 536 -6.63 -37.33 0.03
CA GLN A 536 -7.31 -36.05 -0.17
C GLN A 536 -6.40 -35.03 -0.93
N ARG A 537 -5.12 -34.95 -0.58
CA ARG A 537 -4.17 -34.07 -1.29
C ARG A 537 -4.00 -34.47 -2.76
N GLU A 538 -3.88 -35.77 -3.05
CA GLU A 538 -3.80 -36.30 -4.43
C GLU A 538 -4.99 -35.85 -5.28
N ARG A 539 -6.19 -35.78 -4.71
CA ARG A 539 -7.40 -35.30 -5.42
C ARG A 539 -7.54 -33.78 -5.46
N ALA A 540 -7.09 -33.10 -4.39
CA ALA A 540 -7.20 -31.65 -4.30
C ALA A 540 -6.19 -30.92 -5.19
N ILE A 541 -4.95 -31.44 -5.26
CA ILE A 541 -3.86 -30.82 -6.03
C ILE A 541 -3.98 -31.25 -7.49
N LEU A 542 -4.62 -30.40 -8.30
CA LEU A 542 -4.83 -30.69 -9.73
C LEU A 542 -3.55 -30.48 -10.55
N TYR A 543 -2.71 -29.55 -10.10
CA TYR A 543 -1.38 -29.27 -10.70
C TYR A 543 -0.38 -29.00 -9.59
N PRO A 544 0.79 -29.67 -9.57
CA PRO A 544 1.79 -29.52 -8.49
C PRO A 544 2.57 -28.20 -8.57
N SER A 545 2.39 -27.43 -9.62
CA SER A 545 3.03 -26.14 -9.84
C SER A 545 2.06 -25.17 -10.49
N ILE A 546 2.18 -23.87 -10.20
CA ILE A 546 1.45 -22.80 -10.91
C ILE A 546 2.30 -22.12 -11.99
N HIS A 547 3.49 -22.64 -12.28
CA HIS A 547 4.30 -22.12 -13.37
C HIS A 547 3.54 -22.26 -14.71
N PRO A 548 3.54 -21.23 -15.59
CA PRO A 548 2.80 -21.27 -16.84
C PRO A 548 3.08 -22.50 -17.70
N ASP A 549 4.33 -22.96 -17.77
CA ASP A 549 4.71 -24.16 -18.55
C ASP A 549 4.13 -25.48 -18.01
N HIS A 550 3.67 -25.51 -16.77
CA HIS A 550 3.15 -26.70 -16.10
C HIS A 550 1.62 -26.76 -16.08
N ILE A 551 0.95 -25.71 -16.57
CA ILE A 551 -0.51 -25.61 -16.61
C ILE A 551 -0.96 -25.48 -18.07
N PRO A 552 -2.00 -26.24 -18.48
CA PRO A 552 -2.54 -26.11 -19.83
C PRO A 552 -2.92 -24.67 -20.18
N THR A 553 -2.56 -24.19 -21.37
CA THR A 553 -2.80 -22.83 -21.85
C THR A 553 -4.26 -22.40 -21.70
N ARG A 554 -5.23 -23.32 -21.91
CA ARG A 554 -6.66 -23.05 -21.74
C ARG A 554 -7.08 -22.66 -20.31
N LEU A 555 -6.24 -22.92 -19.31
CA LEU A 555 -6.43 -22.56 -17.90
C LEU A 555 -5.61 -21.33 -17.52
N GLN A 556 -5.03 -20.67 -18.50
CA GLN A 556 -4.23 -19.45 -18.29
C GLN A 556 -4.96 -18.27 -18.93
N ASN A 557 -4.99 -17.17 -18.20
CA ASN A 557 -5.64 -15.95 -18.60
C ASN A 557 -4.63 -14.79 -18.47
N LEU A 558 -4.48 -13.98 -19.48
CA LEU A 558 -3.52 -12.88 -19.47
C LEU A 558 -3.76 -11.89 -18.31
N PHE A 559 -5.05 -11.63 -17.98
CA PHE A 559 -5.42 -10.64 -16.97
C PHE A 559 -5.56 -11.23 -15.56
N ASP A 560 -5.96 -12.51 -15.48
CA ASP A 560 -6.38 -13.13 -14.22
C ASP A 560 -5.63 -14.44 -13.90
N GLY A 561 -4.50 -14.71 -14.56
CA GLY A 561 -3.67 -15.88 -14.27
C GLY A 561 -4.39 -17.21 -14.48
N ARG A 562 -4.68 -17.96 -13.41
CA ARG A 562 -5.37 -19.27 -13.44
C ARG A 562 -6.85 -19.18 -13.12
N MET A 563 -7.34 -17.96 -12.83
CA MET A 563 -8.74 -17.74 -12.51
C MET A 563 -9.63 -17.99 -13.76
N GLN A 564 -10.70 -18.75 -13.58
CA GLN A 564 -11.63 -19.08 -14.63
C GLN A 564 -12.89 -18.20 -14.63
N ALA A 565 -13.17 -17.56 -13.49
CA ALA A 565 -14.37 -16.77 -13.27
C ALA A 565 -14.08 -15.26 -13.10
N GLY A 566 -12.97 -14.76 -13.67
CA GLY A 566 -12.59 -13.34 -13.70
C GLY A 566 -13.50 -12.49 -14.60
N ALA A 567 -13.01 -11.31 -14.99
CA ALA A 567 -13.72 -10.40 -15.89
C ALA A 567 -14.08 -11.07 -17.23
N PHE A 568 -15.24 -10.74 -17.80
CA PHE A 568 -15.84 -11.28 -19.06
C PHE A 568 -16.25 -12.78 -19.00
N HIS A 569 -15.99 -13.49 -17.90
CA HIS A 569 -16.28 -14.91 -17.75
C HIS A 569 -17.58 -15.17 -16.96
N ASP A 570 -18.63 -14.43 -17.25
CA ASP A 570 -19.91 -14.54 -16.55
C ASP A 570 -20.60 -15.88 -16.75
N ASN A 571 -20.45 -16.49 -17.95
CA ASN A 571 -21.14 -17.73 -18.35
C ASN A 571 -20.21 -18.95 -18.34
N VAL A 572 -19.13 -18.92 -17.57
CA VAL A 572 -18.17 -20.02 -17.55
C VAL A 572 -18.79 -21.32 -17.02
N VAL A 573 -18.50 -22.42 -17.72
CA VAL A 573 -18.82 -23.77 -17.22
C VAL A 573 -17.60 -24.31 -16.50
N ALA A 574 -17.67 -24.34 -15.16
CA ALA A 574 -16.61 -24.76 -14.26
C ALA A 574 -17.04 -26.00 -13.46
N PRO A 575 -16.71 -27.23 -13.89
CA PRO A 575 -17.04 -28.44 -13.15
C PRO A 575 -16.45 -28.44 -11.73
N TYR A 576 -17.12 -29.10 -10.80
CA TYR A 576 -16.56 -29.32 -9.46
C TYR A 576 -15.30 -30.16 -9.53
N GLN A 577 -14.27 -29.75 -8.80
CA GLN A 577 -12.96 -30.41 -8.79
C GLN A 577 -12.36 -30.41 -7.38
N GLY A 578 -11.57 -31.43 -7.08
CA GLY A 578 -10.87 -31.53 -5.81
C GLY A 578 -11.59 -32.39 -4.78
N VAL A 579 -11.73 -31.92 -3.55
CA VAL A 579 -12.33 -32.67 -2.41
C VAL A 579 -13.59 -31.95 -1.97
N PRO A 580 -14.76 -32.63 -1.95
CA PRO A 580 -15.99 -32.03 -1.44
C PRO A 580 -16.02 -32.02 0.10
N GLY A 581 -16.71 -31.04 0.68
CA GLY A 581 -16.90 -30.93 2.14
C GLY A 581 -17.51 -32.15 2.80
N GLY A 582 -18.38 -32.90 2.08
CA GLY A 582 -18.96 -34.16 2.56
C GLY A 582 -17.94 -35.27 2.81
N GLU A 583 -16.75 -35.17 2.21
CA GLU A 583 -15.64 -36.14 2.42
C GLU A 583 -14.55 -35.59 3.36
N MET A 584 -14.75 -34.41 3.95
CA MET A 584 -13.85 -33.79 4.90
C MET A 584 -14.20 -34.17 6.34
N SER A 585 -13.19 -34.23 7.20
CA SER A 585 -13.41 -34.34 8.66
C SER A 585 -14.06 -33.05 9.21
N ASP A 586 -14.66 -33.11 10.39
CA ASP A 586 -15.26 -31.97 11.06
C ASP A 586 -14.23 -30.80 11.25
N GLY A 587 -12.95 -31.13 11.47
CA GLY A 587 -11.87 -30.18 11.55
C GLY A 587 -11.66 -29.44 10.23
N GLN A 588 -11.55 -30.18 9.14
CA GLN A 588 -11.37 -29.66 7.78
C GLN A 588 -12.58 -28.85 7.32
N ARG A 589 -13.80 -29.31 7.62
CA ARG A 589 -15.05 -28.59 7.34
C ARG A 589 -15.09 -27.23 8.05
N ARG A 590 -14.61 -27.16 9.29
CA ARG A 590 -14.51 -25.87 10.01
C ARG A 590 -13.50 -24.94 9.33
N VAL A 591 -12.36 -25.42 8.89
CA VAL A 591 -11.37 -24.60 8.15
C VAL A 591 -11.96 -24.15 6.82
N LEU A 592 -12.63 -25.01 6.05
CA LEU A 592 -13.29 -24.63 4.79
C LEU A 592 -14.35 -23.54 5.02
N LEU A 593 -15.17 -23.65 6.06
CA LEU A 593 -16.15 -22.62 6.41
C LEU A 593 -15.47 -21.34 6.88
N THR A 594 -14.36 -21.41 7.61
CA THR A 594 -13.57 -20.25 8.03
C THR A 594 -12.95 -19.55 6.83
N LEU A 595 -12.40 -20.31 5.87
CA LEU A 595 -11.87 -19.78 4.63
C LEU A 595 -12.95 -19.01 3.84
N THR A 596 -14.12 -19.60 3.64
CA THR A 596 -15.22 -18.90 2.94
C THR A 596 -15.73 -17.69 3.72
N SER A 597 -15.74 -17.79 5.06
CA SER A 597 -16.13 -16.69 5.94
C SER A 597 -15.15 -15.52 5.91
N SER A 598 -13.87 -15.74 5.58
CA SER A 598 -12.90 -14.65 5.44
C SER A 598 -13.26 -13.71 4.29
N TYR A 599 -13.79 -14.23 3.20
CA TYR A 599 -14.30 -13.43 2.07
C TYR A 599 -15.65 -12.78 2.38
N ALA A 600 -16.59 -13.51 2.94
CA ALA A 600 -17.87 -12.93 3.40
C ALA A 600 -17.64 -11.81 4.42
N GLY A 601 -16.62 -11.91 5.25
CA GLY A 601 -16.23 -10.90 6.25
C GLY A 601 -15.69 -9.58 5.68
N TRP A 602 -15.57 -9.43 4.37
CA TRP A 602 -15.34 -8.11 3.75
C TRP A 602 -16.59 -7.22 3.81
N TRP A 603 -17.76 -7.80 3.94
CA TRP A 603 -19.06 -7.12 3.94
C TRP A 603 -19.54 -6.88 5.36
N ALA A 604 -20.49 -5.97 5.52
CA ALA A 604 -21.10 -5.69 6.81
C ALA A 604 -21.74 -6.97 7.43
N ASP A 605 -21.83 -7.01 8.75
CA ASP A 605 -22.20 -8.22 9.52
C ASP A 605 -23.52 -8.88 9.05
N GLY A 606 -24.52 -8.07 8.68
CA GLY A 606 -25.82 -8.58 8.23
C GLY A 606 -25.72 -9.43 6.96
N PRO A 607 -25.23 -8.83 5.84
CA PRO A 607 -25.00 -9.53 4.58
C PRO A 607 -24.02 -10.70 4.72
N ALA A 608 -22.92 -10.54 5.46
CA ALA A 608 -21.94 -11.57 5.71
C ALA A 608 -22.55 -12.80 6.39
N ALA A 609 -23.39 -12.58 7.42
CA ALA A 609 -24.06 -13.67 8.14
C ALA A 609 -25.03 -14.46 7.25
N VAL A 610 -25.72 -13.81 6.31
CA VAL A 610 -26.57 -14.49 5.33
C VAL A 610 -25.72 -15.39 4.43
N GLN A 611 -24.67 -14.86 3.82
CA GLN A 611 -23.80 -15.60 2.93
C GLN A 611 -23.13 -16.80 3.61
N ILE A 612 -22.64 -16.62 4.84
CA ILE A 612 -22.03 -17.70 5.64
C ILE A 612 -23.03 -18.83 5.92
N ARG A 613 -24.30 -18.51 6.20
CA ARG A 613 -25.35 -19.52 6.39
C ARG A 613 -25.68 -20.25 5.10
N GLU A 614 -25.77 -19.58 3.98
CA GLU A 614 -26.01 -20.19 2.66
C GLU A 614 -24.87 -21.17 2.33
N VAL A 615 -23.61 -20.77 2.52
CA VAL A 615 -22.45 -21.66 2.35
C VAL A 615 -22.51 -22.84 3.33
N GLY A 616 -22.85 -22.59 4.60
CA GLY A 616 -22.99 -23.64 5.62
C GLY A 616 -24.06 -24.68 5.27
N ALA A 617 -25.18 -24.25 4.66
CA ALA A 617 -26.25 -25.14 4.20
C ALA A 617 -25.82 -26.03 3.02
N HIS A 618 -24.82 -25.59 2.25
CA HIS A 618 -24.27 -26.30 1.09
C HIS A 618 -22.84 -26.82 1.33
N LEU A 619 -22.41 -26.91 2.58
CA LEU A 619 -21.01 -27.22 2.92
C LEU A 619 -20.58 -28.61 2.39
N ASP A 620 -21.48 -29.60 2.40
CA ASP A 620 -21.21 -30.92 1.86
C ASP A 620 -20.94 -30.93 0.35
N GLU A 621 -21.58 -30.03 -0.36
CA GLU A 621 -21.41 -29.80 -1.82
C GLU A 621 -20.36 -28.71 -2.13
N THR A 622 -19.62 -28.23 -1.15
CA THR A 622 -18.57 -27.24 -1.34
C THR A 622 -17.24 -27.93 -1.61
N TRP A 623 -16.67 -27.73 -2.78
CA TRP A 623 -15.45 -28.36 -3.26
C TRP A 623 -14.24 -27.45 -3.07
N PHE A 624 -13.10 -28.06 -2.77
CA PHE A 624 -11.82 -27.35 -2.67
C PHE A 624 -10.78 -28.00 -3.57
N SER A 625 -10.15 -27.19 -4.43
CA SER A 625 -9.06 -27.60 -5.31
C SER A 625 -7.88 -26.64 -5.23
N TRP A 626 -6.69 -27.13 -5.60
CA TRP A 626 -5.42 -26.47 -5.40
C TRP A 626 -4.48 -26.66 -6.59
N TYR A 627 -3.67 -25.64 -6.93
CA TYR A 627 -2.53 -25.72 -7.83
C TYR A 627 -1.30 -25.14 -7.11
N GLY A 628 -0.13 -25.76 -7.25
CA GLY A 628 1.12 -25.28 -6.68
C GLY A 628 1.57 -26.03 -5.43
N GLY A 629 2.68 -25.58 -4.87
CA GLY A 629 3.19 -26.06 -3.58
C GLY A 629 2.31 -25.61 -2.41
N PHE A 630 2.57 -26.16 -1.24
CA PHE A 630 1.84 -25.82 0.00
C PHE A 630 2.80 -25.63 1.19
N ASP A 631 4.09 -25.35 0.90
CA ASP A 631 5.05 -24.85 1.88
C ASP A 631 4.85 -23.34 2.13
N ASP A 632 5.70 -22.74 2.99
CA ASP A 632 5.53 -21.35 3.40
C ASP A 632 5.96 -20.33 2.33
N GLU A 633 6.66 -20.76 1.28
CA GLU A 633 7.22 -19.88 0.24
C GLU A 633 6.56 -20.07 -1.13
N ALA A 634 6.10 -21.28 -1.44
CA ALA A 634 5.57 -21.60 -2.74
C ALA A 634 4.32 -20.76 -3.09
N PRO A 635 4.28 -20.15 -4.27
CA PRO A 635 3.06 -19.54 -4.78
C PRO A 635 2.04 -20.61 -5.15
N PHE A 636 0.75 -20.29 -5.02
CA PHE A 636 -0.33 -21.22 -5.26
C PHE A 636 -1.60 -20.54 -5.79
N TYR A 637 -2.51 -21.35 -6.29
CA TYR A 637 -3.90 -21.02 -6.58
C TYR A 637 -4.81 -22.00 -5.85
N TYR A 638 -5.94 -21.52 -5.36
CA TYR A 638 -7.02 -22.39 -4.93
C TYR A 638 -8.39 -21.93 -5.43
N ARG A 639 -9.31 -22.86 -5.51
CA ARG A 639 -10.71 -22.61 -5.77
C ARG A 639 -11.59 -23.30 -4.73
N VAL A 640 -12.52 -22.52 -4.16
CA VAL A 640 -13.68 -23.03 -3.43
C VAL A 640 -14.87 -22.91 -4.34
N HIS A 641 -15.59 -23.99 -4.57
CA HIS A 641 -16.73 -23.98 -5.48
C HIS A 641 -17.91 -24.78 -4.93
N SER A 642 -19.04 -24.11 -4.78
CA SER A 642 -20.32 -24.68 -4.36
C SER A 642 -21.47 -24.17 -5.22
N PRO A 643 -22.71 -24.66 -5.02
CA PRO A 643 -23.87 -24.09 -5.72
C PRO A 643 -24.13 -22.60 -5.47
N VAL A 644 -23.65 -22.07 -4.33
CA VAL A 644 -23.98 -20.73 -3.85
C VAL A 644 -22.79 -19.77 -3.77
N ILE A 645 -21.55 -20.28 -3.86
CA ILE A 645 -20.36 -19.45 -3.88
C ILE A 645 -19.26 -20.11 -4.71
N LEU A 646 -18.57 -19.29 -5.51
CA LEU A 646 -17.28 -19.64 -6.10
C LEU A 646 -16.28 -18.58 -5.67
N ILE A 647 -15.14 -19.04 -5.15
CA ILE A 647 -14.00 -18.21 -4.77
C ILE A 647 -12.79 -18.74 -5.51
N GLU A 648 -12.03 -17.83 -6.13
CA GLU A 648 -10.71 -18.14 -6.66
C GLU A 648 -9.71 -17.19 -6.03
N PHE A 649 -8.57 -17.73 -5.64
CA PHE A 649 -7.40 -17.00 -5.13
C PHE A 649 -6.21 -17.42 -5.98
N ASP A 650 -5.46 -16.45 -6.50
CA ASP A 650 -4.34 -16.69 -7.38
C ASP A 650 -3.13 -15.84 -7.02
N HIS A 651 -1.97 -16.48 -6.87
CA HIS A 651 -0.70 -15.80 -6.87
C HIS A 651 -0.26 -15.56 -8.31
N HIS A 652 -0.05 -14.31 -8.69
CA HIS A 652 0.16 -13.89 -10.06
C HIS A 652 1.64 -13.60 -10.37
N PRO A 653 2.11 -13.73 -11.63
CA PRO A 653 3.37 -13.10 -12.04
C PRO A 653 3.26 -11.58 -11.95
N GLY A 654 4.40 -10.90 -11.89
CA GLY A 654 4.42 -9.45 -11.87
C GLY A 654 3.89 -8.85 -13.17
N VAL A 655 3.06 -7.83 -13.03
CA VAL A 655 2.66 -6.94 -14.14
C VAL A 655 3.52 -5.69 -14.09
N VAL A 656 3.58 -5.05 -12.94
CA VAL A 656 4.45 -3.88 -12.70
C VAL A 656 5.85 -4.32 -12.32
N PHE A 657 5.98 -5.35 -11.49
CA PHE A 657 7.30 -5.93 -11.17
C PHE A 657 7.78 -6.89 -12.26
N ASP A 658 9.11 -6.89 -12.50
CA ASP A 658 9.70 -7.68 -13.58
C ASP A 658 10.01 -9.13 -13.15
N ASN A 659 8.96 -9.83 -12.66
CA ASN A 659 9.00 -11.26 -12.39
C ASN A 659 8.04 -12.01 -13.32
N GLU A 660 8.59 -12.90 -14.13
CA GLU A 660 7.81 -13.72 -15.08
C GLU A 660 7.11 -14.91 -14.38
N VAL A 661 7.62 -15.31 -13.22
CA VAL A 661 7.10 -16.43 -12.45
C VAL A 661 6.16 -15.90 -11.37
N PRO A 662 5.03 -16.58 -11.10
CA PRO A 662 4.14 -16.21 -10.00
C PRO A 662 4.86 -16.15 -8.65
N THR A 663 4.52 -15.16 -7.85
CA THR A 663 5.04 -14.96 -6.49
C THR A 663 3.92 -14.58 -5.53
N ARG A 664 4.17 -14.69 -4.22
CA ARG A 664 3.21 -14.27 -3.20
C ARG A 664 3.01 -12.76 -3.09
N HIS A 665 3.71 -11.96 -3.90
CA HIS A 665 3.61 -10.49 -3.85
C HIS A 665 2.50 -9.92 -4.70
N HIS A 666 2.02 -10.67 -5.71
CA HIS A 666 0.91 -10.28 -6.54
C HIS A 666 -0.24 -11.28 -6.35
N VAL A 667 -1.37 -10.79 -5.87
CA VAL A 667 -2.56 -11.59 -5.56
C VAL A 667 -3.76 -11.07 -6.32
N HIS A 668 -4.51 -11.98 -6.92
CA HIS A 668 -5.85 -11.75 -7.42
C HIS A 668 -6.86 -12.63 -6.68
N THR A 669 -8.03 -12.08 -6.40
CA THR A 669 -9.15 -12.85 -5.84
C THR A 669 -10.45 -12.50 -6.53
N VAL A 670 -11.30 -13.47 -6.77
CA VAL A 670 -12.67 -13.24 -7.22
C VAL A 670 -13.67 -14.05 -6.39
N VAL A 671 -14.80 -13.44 -6.11
CA VAL A 671 -15.95 -14.09 -5.47
C VAL A 671 -17.16 -13.96 -6.39
N ARG A 672 -17.80 -15.08 -6.67
CA ARG A 672 -19.02 -15.15 -7.52
C ARG A 672 -20.14 -15.84 -6.77
N THR A 673 -21.37 -15.54 -7.20
CA THR A 673 -22.57 -16.33 -6.83
C THR A 673 -23.01 -17.14 -8.06
N PRO A 674 -22.66 -18.44 -8.14
CA PRO A 674 -23.00 -19.29 -9.27
C PRO A 674 -24.51 -19.41 -9.54
N ASN A 675 -24.84 -20.09 -10.62
CA ASN A 675 -26.22 -20.44 -11.00
C ASN A 675 -27.11 -19.22 -11.24
N GLY A 676 -26.52 -18.13 -11.74
CA GLY A 676 -27.25 -16.92 -12.12
C GLY A 676 -27.48 -15.94 -10.96
N GLY A 677 -26.81 -16.14 -9.83
CA GLY A 677 -26.96 -15.26 -8.65
C GLY A 677 -26.13 -13.99 -8.69
N ASP A 678 -25.08 -13.89 -9.53
CA ASP A 678 -24.30 -12.68 -9.71
C ASP A 678 -25.18 -11.51 -10.20
N TYR A 679 -24.80 -10.28 -9.81
CA TYR A 679 -25.57 -9.05 -10.10
C TYR A 679 -27.02 -9.12 -9.60
N GLY A 680 -27.34 -10.08 -8.71
CA GLY A 680 -28.69 -10.32 -8.25
C GLY A 680 -29.68 -10.71 -9.37
N ALA A 681 -29.19 -11.25 -10.49
CA ALA A 681 -30.02 -11.49 -11.68
C ALA A 681 -31.16 -12.47 -11.42
N ASP A 682 -30.96 -13.47 -10.55
CA ASP A 682 -32.01 -14.38 -10.09
C ASP A 682 -33.13 -13.66 -9.29
N LEU A 683 -32.76 -12.71 -8.41
CA LEU A 683 -33.71 -11.89 -7.65
C LEU A 683 -34.45 -10.89 -8.54
N LEU A 684 -33.73 -10.28 -9.50
CA LEU A 684 -34.33 -9.39 -10.50
C LEU A 684 -35.35 -10.14 -11.34
N ALA A 685 -35.02 -11.36 -11.81
CA ALA A 685 -35.95 -12.19 -12.56
C ALA A 685 -37.19 -12.58 -11.75
N GLU A 686 -37.05 -12.92 -10.46
CA GLU A 686 -38.19 -13.13 -9.56
C GLU A 686 -39.05 -11.86 -9.38
N HIS A 687 -38.42 -10.70 -9.26
CA HIS A 687 -39.12 -9.43 -9.15
C HIS A 687 -39.94 -9.14 -10.40
N HIS A 688 -39.33 -9.20 -11.58
CA HIS A 688 -40.02 -8.97 -12.85
C HIS A 688 -41.15 -9.98 -13.11
N ALA A 689 -41.04 -11.19 -12.59
CA ALA A 689 -42.12 -12.18 -12.68
C ALA A 689 -43.32 -11.85 -11.80
N ARG A 690 -43.11 -11.15 -10.68
CA ARG A 690 -44.17 -10.77 -9.72
C ARG A 690 -44.85 -9.44 -10.04
N PHE A 691 -44.11 -8.50 -10.65
CA PHE A 691 -44.59 -7.15 -10.94
C PHE A 691 -44.59 -6.87 -12.45
N ASP A 692 -45.65 -6.23 -12.95
CA ASP A 692 -45.71 -5.77 -14.35
C ASP A 692 -45.23 -4.31 -14.38
N HIS A 693 -44.06 -4.06 -14.95
CA HIS A 693 -43.48 -2.73 -15.03
C HIS A 693 -43.80 -1.99 -16.33
N ARG A 694 -44.69 -2.54 -17.19
CA ARG A 694 -44.99 -1.97 -18.54
C ARG A 694 -45.58 -0.57 -18.46
N ASP A 695 -46.22 -0.22 -17.35
CA ASP A 695 -46.88 1.08 -17.18
C ASP A 695 -46.24 1.99 -16.11
N GLY A 696 -45.02 1.68 -15.64
CA GLY A 696 -44.30 2.48 -14.63
C GLY A 696 -44.94 2.43 -13.26
N ARG A 697 -45.85 1.50 -12.96
CA ARG A 697 -46.46 1.25 -11.66
C ARG A 697 -46.12 -0.14 -11.14
N HIS A 698 -45.83 -0.24 -9.85
CA HIS A 698 -45.66 -1.51 -9.16
C HIS A 698 -47.02 -2.16 -8.87
N GLU A 699 -47.62 -2.82 -9.87
CA GLU A 699 -48.84 -3.60 -9.65
C GLU A 699 -48.52 -5.10 -9.62
N ALA A 700 -48.97 -5.78 -8.55
CA ALA A 700 -48.80 -7.22 -8.43
C ALA A 700 -49.71 -7.95 -9.46
N ARG A 701 -49.13 -8.94 -10.15
CA ARG A 701 -49.92 -9.87 -10.97
C ARG A 701 -50.74 -10.80 -10.05
N HIS A 702 -52.04 -10.80 -10.24
CA HIS A 702 -52.97 -11.72 -9.54
C HIS A 702 -52.90 -13.14 -10.15
#